data_9554aebacedd418c61a38f701c9d6fe1
#
_entry.id   9554aebacedd418c61a38f701c9d6fe1
#
_cell.length_a   1.000
_cell.length_b   1.000
_cell.length_c   1.000
_cell.angle_alpha   90.00
_cell.angle_beta   90.00
_cell.angle_gamma   90.00
#
_symmetry.space_group_name_H-M   'P 1'
#
loop_
_entity.id
_entity.type
_entity.pdbx_description
1 polymer ?
#
loop_
_entity_poly.entity_id
_entity_poly.type
_entity_poly.pdbx_seq_one_letter_code
_entity_poly.pdbx_strand_id
1 'polypeptide(L)'
;NKWSDLLQVNSKFLGKEGAQGFKDWIRGQIAANTPYDKFVQSIVTASGSNRQNPPASYYKILRTPEEILENTSHLFLAVRFNCNKCHDHPFEKWTQDQYYQTAAYFAQVGLKKDPESGDKAIGGTAVEGAKPLWEEVFDKPDGEMTHQRTSAVAPPQFPYPVAVEATEPTPRRTQFATWLTSPTNPYFARSYVNRLWGYLLGTGLIEPLDDIRAGNPPSNPELLAYLEKEFIDHKFDVKHVLRLICNSRTYQLSLESNDWNKDDGLNYSKAKARRLPAEVLYDAVHRVTGTRSEIPGLAAGARAASLADADAQLPDGFLNNLGRPVRESACECERSNDLQLGGVMALVSGPTIGSAIGAPQNDLHQLAQSTEDPKAMIAELFLRVLNRPATDAEIAIAEKTIERVQSDHQQLVQALTEKEAWWVEEKAKREQERLKNLETAQQEAAARTEEIKPERERLEKERTDRIAAAEAAKKQYLDQLSESFHQYLTTKAAPTSWIPLAATQLSTTQGGKLIPQADRSIRAEGSQEKGIYQVTAQPGVSRITGVRLEALPVPEIPGGGPGLPPNGNFVVTELEVVAGPISDPKQRTPLKFAKGLTDFDQPGFSAGALIDGKNNDQGGWAVAETGSVEHWAVLQLDKPLDLPADWVLEFKLHQVHEAKDHRLARFRLSVTGAEGDLPLGLPETLSALARLSKEDRAGAALEGGLAYFRKVDPGIREKDAAIGAASAPVPPDEPLVAINKRIERLQQPIGDDSALLRLRSDVEQSAIQVKQARVTVAEDLTWALINSPAFLFNH
;
A
#
# COMPACT_ATOMS: atom_id res chain seq x y z
N ASN A 1 12.88 10.09 -20.07
CA ASN A 1 12.13 8.98 -19.50
C ASN A 1 12.88 7.66 -19.56
N LYS A 2 13.34 7.20 -20.73
CA LYS A 2 14.02 5.90 -20.87
C LYS A 2 15.14 5.66 -19.85
N TRP A 3 16.03 6.61 -19.63
CA TRP A 3 17.05 6.49 -18.59
C TRP A 3 16.47 6.47 -17.16
N SER A 4 15.37 7.17 -16.93
CA SER A 4 14.68 7.07 -15.63
C SER A 4 14.05 5.69 -15.42
N ASP A 5 13.55 5.07 -16.50
CA ASP A 5 13.02 3.71 -16.46
C ASP A 5 14.15 2.71 -16.17
N LEU A 6 15.23 2.74 -16.93
CA LEU A 6 16.36 1.83 -16.82
C LEU A 6 17.16 1.98 -15.51
N LEU A 7 17.25 3.18 -14.96
CA LEU A 7 17.91 3.47 -13.68
C LEU A 7 16.94 3.41 -12.49
N GLN A 8 15.76 2.86 -12.68
CA GLN A 8 14.77 2.58 -11.62
C GLN A 8 14.43 3.82 -10.80
N VAL A 9 14.29 4.99 -11.45
CA VAL A 9 13.95 6.23 -10.76
C VAL A 9 12.50 6.18 -10.26
N ASN A 10 12.35 5.83 -8.99
CA ASN A 10 11.06 5.58 -8.35
C ASN A 10 11.08 6.06 -6.90
N SER A 11 10.00 6.67 -6.44
CA SER A 11 9.87 7.15 -5.06
C SER A 11 9.83 6.03 -4.02
N LYS A 12 9.39 4.83 -4.38
CA LYS A 12 9.46 3.65 -3.52
C LYS A 12 10.89 3.32 -3.07
N PHE A 13 11.88 3.58 -3.95
CA PHE A 13 13.29 3.30 -3.71
C PHE A 13 14.05 4.51 -3.19
N LEU A 14 13.70 5.71 -3.64
CA LEU A 14 14.48 6.92 -3.42
C LEU A 14 13.79 7.98 -2.56
N GLY A 15 12.48 7.83 -2.30
CA GLY A 15 11.64 8.91 -1.83
C GLY A 15 11.36 9.94 -2.95
N LYS A 16 10.38 10.80 -2.76
CA LYS A 16 9.98 11.78 -3.80
C LYS A 16 11.11 12.74 -4.16
N GLU A 17 11.79 13.28 -3.15
CA GLU A 17 12.90 14.23 -3.34
C GLU A 17 14.09 13.57 -4.05
N GLY A 18 14.43 12.31 -3.68
CA GLY A 18 15.51 11.54 -4.28
C GLY A 18 15.23 11.16 -5.73
N ALA A 19 14.03 10.74 -6.04
CA ALA A 19 13.60 10.42 -7.41
C ALA A 19 13.63 11.67 -8.30
N GLN A 20 13.16 12.81 -7.79
CA GLN A 20 13.22 14.08 -8.53
C GLN A 20 14.66 14.50 -8.78
N GLY A 21 15.52 14.49 -7.76
CA GLY A 21 16.93 14.87 -7.90
C GLY A 21 17.68 14.00 -8.90
N PHE A 22 17.46 12.69 -8.87
CA PHE A 22 18.11 11.77 -9.80
C PHE A 22 17.62 11.98 -11.25
N LYS A 23 16.31 12.18 -11.45
CA LYS A 23 15.78 12.52 -12.77
C LYS A 23 16.32 13.84 -13.30
N ASP A 24 16.39 14.87 -12.46
CA ASP A 24 16.90 16.18 -12.88
C ASP A 24 18.38 16.10 -13.28
N TRP A 25 19.17 15.30 -12.55
CA TRP A 25 20.55 15.01 -12.95
C TRP A 25 20.61 14.32 -14.31
N ILE A 26 19.84 13.24 -14.54
CA ILE A 26 19.76 12.53 -15.82
C ILE A 26 19.41 13.51 -16.96
N ARG A 27 18.39 14.35 -16.73
CA ARG A 27 17.97 15.35 -17.72
C ARG A 27 19.08 16.36 -18.02
N GLY A 28 19.80 16.80 -16.99
CA GLY A 28 20.95 17.71 -17.13
C GLY A 28 22.04 17.11 -17.99
N GLN A 29 22.42 15.84 -17.76
CA GLN A 29 23.43 15.14 -18.52
C GLN A 29 23.04 15.00 -20.02
N ILE A 30 21.80 14.65 -20.29
CA ILE A 30 21.29 14.53 -21.68
C ILE A 30 21.22 15.89 -22.36
N ALA A 31 20.78 16.93 -21.64
CA ALA A 31 20.75 18.29 -22.17
C ALA A 31 22.16 18.80 -22.55
N ALA A 32 23.12 18.55 -21.67
CA ALA A 32 24.53 18.87 -21.91
C ALA A 32 25.20 18.02 -23.00
N ASN A 33 24.53 16.99 -23.49
CA ASN A 33 25.10 15.97 -24.37
C ASN A 33 26.40 15.36 -23.82
N THR A 34 26.38 15.05 -22.51
CA THR A 34 27.51 14.39 -21.85
C THR A 34 27.86 13.12 -22.61
N PRO A 35 29.14 12.88 -22.98
CA PRO A 35 29.55 11.64 -23.59
C PRO A 35 29.08 10.43 -22.81
N TYR A 36 28.61 9.40 -23.51
CA TYR A 36 27.98 8.24 -22.85
C TYR A 36 28.91 7.51 -21.87
N ASP A 37 30.20 7.41 -22.22
CA ASP A 37 31.22 6.85 -21.31
C ASP A 37 31.31 7.65 -19.99
N LYS A 38 31.28 9.00 -20.08
CA LYS A 38 31.31 9.87 -18.90
C LYS A 38 30.04 9.83 -18.11
N PHE A 39 28.89 9.72 -18.78
CA PHE A 39 27.60 9.52 -18.11
C PHE A 39 27.60 8.23 -17.28
N VAL A 40 28.05 7.11 -17.86
CA VAL A 40 28.12 5.81 -17.16
C VAL A 40 29.18 5.83 -16.06
N GLN A 41 30.37 6.40 -16.31
CA GLN A 41 31.41 6.59 -15.29
C GLN A 41 30.85 7.35 -14.09
N SER A 42 30.11 8.44 -14.32
CA SER A 42 29.52 9.24 -13.24
C SER A 42 28.54 8.47 -12.36
N ILE A 43 27.87 7.45 -12.89
CA ILE A 43 26.98 6.57 -12.13
C ILE A 43 27.78 5.52 -11.34
N VAL A 44 28.66 4.80 -12.03
CA VAL A 44 29.38 3.66 -11.44
C VAL A 44 30.40 4.11 -10.40
N THR A 45 30.97 5.29 -10.53
CA THR A 45 31.94 5.87 -9.56
C THR A 45 31.32 6.84 -8.58
N ALA A 46 29.98 6.99 -8.59
CA ALA A 46 29.30 7.96 -7.74
C ALA A 46 29.63 7.74 -6.25
N SER A 47 30.04 8.78 -5.55
CA SER A 47 30.37 8.81 -4.12
C SER A 47 29.70 9.99 -3.44
N GLY A 48 29.66 9.95 -2.10
CA GLY A 48 29.04 10.99 -1.29
C GLY A 48 27.54 10.84 -1.16
N SER A 49 26.90 11.87 -0.63
CA SER A 49 25.48 11.91 -0.40
C SER A 49 24.67 11.86 -1.69
N ASN A 50 23.68 10.99 -1.78
CA ASN A 50 22.76 10.96 -2.93
C ASN A 50 21.86 12.21 -3.02
N ARG A 51 21.85 13.06 -2.02
CA ARG A 51 21.25 14.39 -2.07
C ARG A 51 22.09 15.38 -2.89
N GLN A 52 23.40 15.41 -2.64
CA GLN A 52 24.33 16.33 -3.29
C GLN A 52 24.86 15.79 -4.62
N ASN A 53 25.01 14.46 -4.70
CA ASN A 53 25.45 13.71 -5.88
C ASN A 53 24.37 12.69 -6.27
N PRO A 54 23.32 13.10 -7.02
CA PRO A 54 22.17 12.24 -7.30
C PRO A 54 22.47 10.89 -7.95
N PRO A 55 23.49 10.68 -8.81
CA PRO A 55 23.85 9.36 -9.33
C PRO A 55 24.23 8.34 -8.24
N ALA A 56 24.63 8.78 -7.04
CA ALA A 56 24.83 7.90 -5.89
C ALA A 56 23.52 7.15 -5.48
N SER A 57 22.37 7.63 -5.93
CA SER A 57 21.09 6.93 -5.79
C SER A 57 21.07 5.55 -6.42
N TYR A 58 21.89 5.30 -7.41
CA TYR A 58 22.10 3.98 -8.01
C TYR A 58 22.44 2.91 -6.96
N TYR A 59 23.30 3.27 -6.01
CA TYR A 59 23.71 2.39 -4.89
C TYR A 59 22.69 2.34 -3.74
N LYS A 60 21.82 3.33 -3.65
CA LYS A 60 20.68 3.24 -2.71
C LYS A 60 19.66 2.19 -3.19
N ILE A 61 19.49 2.05 -4.50
CA ILE A 61 18.60 1.06 -5.11
C ILE A 61 19.25 -0.33 -5.09
N LEU A 62 20.51 -0.43 -5.49
CA LEU A 62 21.27 -1.68 -5.63
C LEU A 62 22.30 -1.75 -4.48
N ARG A 63 22.04 -2.58 -3.50
CA ARG A 63 22.78 -2.52 -2.23
C ARG A 63 23.82 -3.61 -2.06
N THR A 64 23.71 -4.69 -2.81
CA THR A 64 24.65 -5.80 -2.74
C THR A 64 25.58 -5.81 -3.96
N PRO A 65 26.82 -6.32 -3.84
CA PRO A 65 27.75 -6.45 -4.97
C PRO A 65 27.14 -7.23 -6.14
N GLU A 66 26.32 -8.24 -5.84
CA GLU A 66 25.63 -9.07 -6.82
C GLU A 66 24.60 -8.27 -7.60
N GLU A 67 23.72 -7.56 -6.91
CA GLU A 67 22.69 -6.70 -7.56
C GLU A 67 23.33 -5.64 -8.43
N ILE A 68 24.42 -5.02 -7.94
CA ILE A 68 25.14 -3.99 -8.69
C ILE A 68 25.75 -4.60 -9.96
N LEU A 69 26.41 -5.75 -9.86
CA LEU A 69 26.98 -6.43 -11.01
C LEU A 69 25.89 -6.80 -12.03
N GLU A 70 24.84 -7.50 -11.58
CA GLU A 70 23.77 -7.98 -12.45
C GLU A 70 23.11 -6.82 -13.21
N ASN A 71 22.78 -5.76 -12.49
CA ASN A 71 22.17 -4.57 -13.09
C ASN A 71 23.15 -3.85 -14.03
N THR A 72 24.39 -3.59 -13.61
CA THR A 72 25.39 -2.86 -14.41
C THR A 72 25.74 -3.58 -15.70
N SER A 73 25.93 -4.91 -15.63
CA SER A 73 26.24 -5.71 -16.82
C SER A 73 25.04 -5.81 -17.78
N HIS A 74 23.85 -5.99 -17.25
CA HIS A 74 22.64 -6.03 -18.04
C HIS A 74 22.35 -4.66 -18.71
N LEU A 75 22.46 -3.59 -17.92
CA LEU A 75 22.14 -2.24 -18.38
C LEU A 75 23.15 -1.70 -19.40
N PHE A 76 24.43 -1.82 -19.14
CA PHE A 76 25.46 -1.15 -19.93
C PHE A 76 26.16 -2.05 -20.95
N LEU A 77 26.14 -3.36 -20.75
CA LEU A 77 26.76 -4.33 -21.66
C LEU A 77 25.73 -5.19 -22.39
N ALA A 78 24.47 -5.17 -21.98
CA ALA A 78 23.43 -6.12 -22.43
C ALA A 78 23.84 -7.58 -22.24
N VAL A 79 24.60 -7.87 -21.15
CA VAL A 79 25.02 -9.20 -20.74
C VAL A 79 24.31 -9.61 -19.46
N ARG A 80 23.65 -10.76 -19.48
CA ARG A 80 22.87 -11.28 -18.36
C ARG A 80 23.70 -12.26 -17.54
N PHE A 81 24.21 -11.82 -16.38
CA PHE A 81 25.01 -12.63 -15.46
C PHE A 81 24.20 -13.39 -14.41
N ASN A 82 22.90 -13.18 -14.30
CA ASN A 82 22.05 -13.72 -13.22
C ASN A 82 22.16 -15.25 -13.05
N CYS A 83 22.24 -16.01 -14.15
CA CYS A 83 22.39 -17.47 -14.08
C CYS A 83 23.71 -17.90 -13.43
N ASN A 84 24.74 -17.07 -13.58
CA ASN A 84 26.10 -17.37 -13.11
C ASN A 84 26.26 -17.22 -11.60
N LYS A 85 25.28 -16.72 -10.90
CA LYS A 85 25.25 -16.70 -9.44
C LYS A 85 25.28 -18.12 -8.85
N CYS A 86 24.58 -19.07 -9.48
CA CYS A 86 24.40 -20.43 -8.95
C CYS A 86 25.23 -21.48 -9.70
N HIS A 87 25.48 -21.30 -10.99
CA HIS A 87 26.21 -22.26 -11.86
C HIS A 87 26.81 -21.58 -13.08
N ASP A 88 27.69 -22.25 -13.79
CA ASP A 88 28.19 -21.78 -15.09
C ASP A 88 27.02 -21.67 -16.07
N HIS A 89 27.06 -20.65 -16.94
CA HIS A 89 25.97 -20.41 -17.88
C HIS A 89 25.78 -21.59 -18.84
N PRO A 90 24.56 -22.15 -18.97
CA PRO A 90 24.36 -23.39 -19.74
C PRO A 90 24.57 -23.25 -21.25
N PHE A 91 24.52 -22.03 -21.80
CA PHE A 91 24.61 -21.78 -23.23
C PHE A 91 25.61 -20.69 -23.62
N GLU A 92 26.21 -20.02 -22.64
CA GLU A 92 27.16 -18.94 -22.83
C GLU A 92 28.52 -19.26 -22.15
N LYS A 93 29.56 -18.52 -22.49
CA LYS A 93 30.92 -18.73 -21.98
C LYS A 93 31.14 -18.29 -20.54
N TRP A 94 30.14 -17.73 -19.88
CA TRP A 94 30.27 -17.12 -18.57
C TRP A 94 30.24 -18.17 -17.47
N THR A 95 31.21 -18.09 -16.54
CA THR A 95 31.35 -19.03 -15.43
C THR A 95 30.88 -18.41 -14.11
N GLN A 96 30.61 -19.27 -13.12
CA GLN A 96 30.32 -18.83 -11.77
C GLN A 96 31.52 -18.09 -11.14
N ASP A 97 32.73 -18.53 -11.40
CA ASP A 97 33.96 -17.85 -10.94
C ASP A 97 34.02 -16.41 -11.48
N GLN A 98 33.77 -16.20 -12.78
CA GLN A 98 33.75 -14.87 -13.39
C GLN A 98 32.69 -13.97 -12.76
N TYR A 99 31.52 -14.51 -12.40
CA TYR A 99 30.49 -13.77 -11.70
C TYR A 99 30.99 -13.19 -10.38
N TYR A 100 31.52 -14.05 -9.49
CA TYR A 100 31.99 -13.61 -8.16
C TYR A 100 33.25 -12.73 -8.26
N GLN A 101 34.15 -13.01 -9.16
CA GLN A 101 35.32 -12.19 -9.41
C GLN A 101 34.96 -10.80 -9.92
N THR A 102 33.94 -10.71 -10.77
CA THR A 102 33.46 -9.41 -11.28
C THR A 102 32.67 -8.66 -10.21
N ALA A 103 31.83 -9.35 -9.41
CA ALA A 103 31.11 -8.76 -8.28
C ALA A 103 32.07 -8.20 -7.21
N ALA A 104 33.27 -8.79 -7.08
CA ALA A 104 34.28 -8.35 -6.11
C ALA A 104 34.75 -6.90 -6.33
N TYR A 105 34.57 -6.33 -7.51
CA TYR A 105 34.81 -4.89 -7.75
C TYR A 105 33.89 -3.99 -6.94
N PHE A 106 32.69 -4.48 -6.54
CA PHE A 106 31.71 -3.75 -5.76
C PHE A 106 31.68 -4.15 -4.28
N ALA A 107 32.46 -5.14 -3.85
CA ALA A 107 32.48 -5.62 -2.46
C ALA A 107 32.86 -4.54 -1.43
N GLN A 108 33.60 -3.52 -1.87
CA GLN A 108 34.04 -2.41 -1.04
C GLN A 108 33.09 -1.21 -1.08
N VAL A 109 31.91 -1.29 -1.71
CA VAL A 109 30.93 -0.22 -1.67
C VAL A 109 30.23 -0.24 -0.31
N GLY A 110 30.23 0.90 0.35
CA GLY A 110 29.54 1.13 1.64
C GLY A 110 28.47 2.17 1.53
N LEU A 111 27.42 2.01 2.35
CA LEU A 111 26.35 2.96 2.50
C LEU A 111 26.20 3.33 3.98
N LYS A 112 26.10 4.59 4.27
CA LYS A 112 25.82 5.12 5.60
C LYS A 112 24.82 6.27 5.49
N LYS A 113 24.21 6.65 6.63
CA LYS A 113 23.36 7.84 6.70
C LYS A 113 24.18 9.08 6.30
N ASP A 114 23.63 9.95 5.49
CA ASP A 114 24.20 11.27 5.21
C ASP A 114 24.20 12.13 6.49
N PRO A 115 25.36 12.52 7.02
CA PRO A 115 25.46 13.24 8.29
C PRO A 115 24.89 14.66 8.22
N GLU A 116 24.83 15.27 7.03
CA GLU A 116 24.35 16.64 6.85
C GLU A 116 22.82 16.72 6.69
N SER A 117 22.16 15.60 6.48
CA SER A 117 20.71 15.56 6.19
C SER A 117 19.82 15.50 7.43
N GLY A 118 20.40 15.34 8.62
CA GLY A 118 19.63 15.13 9.84
C GLY A 118 18.80 13.86 9.83
N ASP A 119 17.67 13.85 10.57
CA ASP A 119 16.78 12.69 10.71
C ASP A 119 15.47 12.83 9.91
N LYS A 120 15.41 13.79 8.98
CA LYS A 120 14.23 13.97 8.14
C LYS A 120 14.04 12.73 7.25
N ALA A 121 12.93 12.02 7.47
CA ALA A 121 12.56 10.89 6.62
C ALA A 121 12.12 11.38 5.23
N ILE A 122 12.70 10.79 4.18
CA ILE A 122 12.35 11.07 2.76
C ILE A 122 11.59 9.92 2.10
N GLY A 123 11.41 8.79 2.79
CA GLY A 123 10.87 7.54 2.22
C GLY A 123 11.95 6.74 1.46
N GLY A 124 11.53 5.89 0.53
CA GLY A 124 12.48 5.09 -0.25
C GLY A 124 12.98 3.85 0.49
N THR A 125 12.08 3.09 1.08
CA THR A 125 12.39 1.88 1.89
C THR A 125 11.94 0.57 1.26
N ALA A 126 11.50 0.59 0.01
CA ALA A 126 11.07 -0.63 -0.67
C ALA A 126 12.22 -1.60 -1.00
N VAL A 127 13.47 -1.14 -0.92
CA VAL A 127 14.65 -1.98 -1.07
C VAL A 127 15.08 -2.48 0.31
N GLU A 128 15.37 -3.77 0.44
CA GLU A 128 15.83 -4.38 1.69
C GLU A 128 17.10 -3.68 2.21
N GLY A 129 17.12 -3.34 3.49
CA GLY A 129 18.21 -2.62 4.14
C GLY A 129 18.27 -1.12 3.84
N ALA A 130 17.43 -0.56 2.95
CA ALA A 130 17.36 0.87 2.71
C ALA A 130 16.73 1.60 3.90
N LYS A 131 17.28 2.78 4.22
CA LYS A 131 16.74 3.65 5.28
C LYS A 131 15.89 4.75 4.67
N PRO A 132 14.85 5.24 5.37
CA PRO A 132 14.03 6.36 4.90
C PRO A 132 14.76 7.71 4.96
N LEU A 133 16.05 7.72 4.74
CA LEU A 133 16.95 8.85 4.90
C LEU A 133 17.82 9.03 3.65
N TRP A 134 18.43 10.19 3.51
CA TRP A 134 19.52 10.37 2.58
C TRP A 134 20.71 9.50 3.00
N GLU A 135 21.36 8.87 2.03
CA GLU A 135 22.49 7.98 2.28
C GLU A 135 23.74 8.46 1.52
N GLU A 136 24.89 8.26 2.13
CA GLU A 136 26.21 8.55 1.58
C GLU A 136 26.86 7.25 1.12
N VAL A 137 27.32 7.24 -0.13
CA VAL A 137 28.08 6.15 -0.74
C VAL A 137 29.57 6.41 -0.54
N PHE A 138 30.30 5.42 -0.10
CA PHE A 138 31.75 5.53 0.12
C PHE A 138 32.46 4.19 -0.19
N ASP A 139 33.77 4.24 -0.40
CA ASP A 139 34.58 3.05 -0.56
C ASP A 139 35.09 2.63 0.82
N LYS A 140 34.77 1.40 1.23
CA LYS A 140 35.27 0.76 2.45
C LYS A 140 36.75 0.40 2.25
N PRO A 141 37.59 0.42 3.31
CA PRO A 141 38.97 0.01 3.24
C PRO A 141 39.12 -1.51 3.03
N ASP A 142 38.08 -2.27 3.36
CA ASP A 142 38.01 -3.72 3.27
C ASP A 142 36.68 -4.17 2.68
N GLY A 143 36.57 -5.44 2.38
CA GLY A 143 35.38 -6.07 1.82
C GLY A 143 35.76 -6.98 0.68
N GLU A 144 35.41 -8.25 0.84
CA GLU A 144 35.70 -9.28 -0.12
C GLU A 144 34.44 -10.03 -0.53
N MET A 145 34.44 -10.51 -1.74
CA MET A 145 33.37 -11.35 -2.27
C MET A 145 33.65 -12.80 -1.97
N THR A 146 32.70 -13.52 -1.40
CA THR A 146 32.83 -14.94 -1.13
C THR A 146 32.11 -15.76 -2.19
N HIS A 147 32.78 -16.68 -2.84
CA HIS A 147 32.21 -17.56 -3.83
C HIS A 147 31.25 -18.57 -3.18
N GLN A 148 30.00 -18.60 -3.59
CA GLN A 148 28.93 -19.36 -2.94
C GLN A 148 29.24 -20.89 -2.85
N ARG A 149 29.79 -21.48 -3.92
CA ARG A 149 30.06 -22.92 -4.00
C ARG A 149 31.31 -23.35 -3.22
N THR A 150 32.36 -22.52 -3.30
CA THR A 150 33.68 -22.91 -2.73
C THR A 150 33.94 -22.30 -1.37
N SER A 151 33.17 -21.33 -0.95
CA SER A 151 33.36 -20.48 0.24
C SER A 151 34.73 -19.77 0.26
N ALA A 152 35.46 -19.77 -0.86
CA ALA A 152 36.72 -19.06 -1.00
C ALA A 152 36.49 -17.59 -1.36
N VAL A 153 37.43 -16.72 -0.99
CA VAL A 153 37.45 -15.34 -1.43
C VAL A 153 37.67 -15.27 -2.93
N ALA A 154 36.80 -14.59 -3.66
CA ALA A 154 36.93 -14.33 -5.08
C ALA A 154 37.64 -12.97 -5.27
N PRO A 155 38.92 -12.96 -5.71
CA PRO A 155 39.63 -11.71 -5.97
C PRO A 155 39.01 -10.98 -7.17
N PRO A 156 39.03 -9.62 -7.23
CA PRO A 156 38.50 -8.88 -8.35
C PRO A 156 39.27 -9.20 -9.65
N GLN A 157 38.52 -9.67 -10.65
CA GLN A 157 39.06 -9.98 -11.98
C GLN A 157 38.02 -9.68 -13.04
N PHE A 158 38.44 -9.06 -14.13
CA PHE A 158 37.54 -8.80 -15.27
C PHE A 158 37.20 -10.11 -16.00
N PRO A 159 35.95 -10.25 -16.46
CA PRO A 159 35.48 -11.47 -17.13
C PRO A 159 36.12 -11.68 -18.50
N TYR A 160 36.69 -10.64 -19.09
CA TYR A 160 37.43 -10.67 -20.35
C TYR A 160 38.41 -9.48 -20.44
N PRO A 161 39.52 -9.63 -21.19
CA PRO A 161 40.51 -8.57 -21.33
C PRO A 161 39.97 -7.41 -22.15
N VAL A 162 40.24 -6.19 -21.69
CA VAL A 162 39.98 -4.93 -22.40
C VAL A 162 41.24 -4.08 -22.25
N ALA A 163 41.65 -3.41 -23.31
CA ALA A 163 42.78 -2.49 -23.23
C ALA A 163 42.36 -1.30 -22.35
N VAL A 164 43.00 -1.17 -21.20
CA VAL A 164 42.87 -0.03 -20.30
C VAL A 164 44.24 0.51 -19.99
N GLU A 165 44.39 1.83 -19.93
CA GLU A 165 45.64 2.42 -19.45
C GLU A 165 45.77 2.08 -17.96
N ALA A 166 46.98 1.63 -17.56
CA ALA A 166 47.28 1.37 -16.16
C ALA A 166 47.30 2.71 -15.44
N THR A 167 46.31 2.89 -14.58
CA THR A 167 46.22 4.06 -13.71
C THR A 167 46.77 3.71 -12.32
N GLU A 168 47.20 4.73 -11.56
CA GLU A 168 47.56 4.63 -10.13
C GLU A 168 46.53 3.81 -9.37
N PRO A 169 46.85 3.26 -8.19
CA PRO A 169 45.94 2.51 -7.38
C PRO A 169 44.64 3.29 -7.13
N THR A 170 43.56 2.86 -7.75
CA THR A 170 42.24 3.48 -7.66
C THR A 170 41.24 2.55 -7.00
N PRO A 171 40.14 3.03 -6.41
CA PRO A 171 39.06 2.20 -5.89
C PRO A 171 38.61 1.13 -6.90
N ARG A 172 38.28 -0.06 -6.42
CA ARG A 172 37.86 -1.21 -7.27
C ARG A 172 36.76 -0.81 -8.30
N ARG A 173 35.73 -0.09 -7.87
CA ARG A 173 34.65 0.33 -8.77
C ARG A 173 35.10 1.36 -9.82
N THR A 174 36.13 2.15 -9.53
CA THR A 174 36.75 3.05 -10.53
C THR A 174 37.49 2.26 -11.60
N GLN A 175 38.25 1.21 -11.20
CA GLN A 175 38.85 0.27 -12.14
C GLN A 175 37.80 -0.40 -13.03
N PHE A 176 36.70 -0.84 -12.42
CA PHE A 176 35.57 -1.43 -13.13
C PHE A 176 34.96 -0.44 -14.13
N ALA A 177 34.72 0.79 -13.73
CA ALA A 177 34.16 1.83 -14.61
C ALA A 177 35.07 2.13 -15.80
N THR A 178 36.39 2.18 -15.61
CA THR A 178 37.38 2.36 -16.68
C THR A 178 37.37 1.19 -17.68
N TRP A 179 37.34 -0.05 -17.17
CA TRP A 179 37.20 -1.26 -17.99
C TRP A 179 35.87 -1.29 -18.72
N LEU A 180 34.75 -0.98 -18.04
CA LEU A 180 33.41 -0.98 -18.60
C LEU A 180 33.28 -0.06 -19.80
N THR A 181 33.77 1.17 -19.66
CA THR A 181 33.58 2.27 -20.62
C THR A 181 34.71 2.42 -21.61
N SER A 182 35.67 1.51 -21.63
CA SER A 182 36.77 1.53 -22.57
C SER A 182 36.25 1.48 -24.02
N PRO A 183 36.84 2.26 -24.94
CA PRO A 183 36.51 2.19 -26.37
C PRO A 183 36.74 0.81 -26.98
N THR A 184 37.59 -0.01 -26.34
CA THR A 184 37.90 -1.38 -26.79
C THR A 184 37.03 -2.44 -26.12
N ASN A 185 36.09 -2.04 -25.27
CA ASN A 185 35.12 -2.97 -24.68
C ASN A 185 34.14 -3.44 -25.75
N PRO A 186 34.08 -4.74 -26.09
CA PRO A 186 33.29 -5.25 -27.23
C PRO A 186 31.77 -5.15 -27.02
N TYR A 187 31.30 -4.86 -25.81
CA TYR A 187 29.88 -4.79 -25.49
C TYR A 187 29.37 -3.36 -25.24
N PHE A 188 30.19 -2.49 -24.72
CA PHE A 188 29.75 -1.19 -24.22
C PHE A 188 29.14 -0.28 -25.29
N ALA A 189 29.90 0.01 -26.37
CA ALA A 189 29.40 0.79 -27.51
C ALA A 189 28.25 0.05 -28.22
N ARG A 190 28.44 -1.23 -28.45
CA ARG A 190 27.50 -2.13 -29.13
C ARG A 190 26.12 -2.14 -28.47
N SER A 191 26.08 -2.32 -27.18
CA SER A 191 24.83 -2.39 -26.42
C SER A 191 24.02 -1.09 -26.57
N TYR A 192 24.70 0.04 -26.51
CA TYR A 192 23.98 1.30 -26.53
C TYR A 192 23.53 1.72 -27.93
N VAL A 193 24.36 1.53 -28.94
CA VAL A 193 23.94 1.83 -30.34
C VAL A 193 22.82 0.90 -30.79
N ASN A 194 22.82 -0.38 -30.37
CA ASN A 194 21.71 -1.29 -30.60
C ASN A 194 20.40 -0.80 -29.93
N ARG A 195 20.47 -0.31 -28.68
CA ARG A 195 19.33 0.32 -28.01
C ARG A 195 18.83 1.56 -28.75
N LEU A 196 19.71 2.46 -29.16
CA LEU A 196 19.32 3.66 -29.90
C LEU A 196 18.64 3.29 -31.22
N TRP A 197 19.17 2.31 -31.93
CA TRP A 197 18.58 1.78 -33.17
C TRP A 197 17.18 1.23 -32.90
N GLY A 198 17.03 0.33 -31.90
CA GLY A 198 15.75 -0.24 -31.53
C GLY A 198 14.72 0.79 -31.07
N TYR A 199 15.15 1.81 -30.32
CA TYR A 199 14.24 2.90 -29.90
C TYR A 199 13.72 3.74 -31.05
N LEU A 200 14.53 3.92 -32.09
CA LEU A 200 14.15 4.72 -33.25
C LEU A 200 13.42 3.92 -34.35
N LEU A 201 13.74 2.65 -34.50
CA LEU A 201 13.19 1.83 -35.58
C LEU A 201 12.22 0.73 -35.12
N GLY A 202 12.05 0.57 -33.80
CA GLY A 202 11.09 -0.35 -33.19
C GLY A 202 11.56 -1.79 -33.04
N THR A 203 12.73 -2.12 -33.53
CA THR A 203 13.41 -3.42 -33.38
C THR A 203 14.91 -3.18 -33.38
N GLY A 204 15.65 -3.83 -32.51
CA GLY A 204 17.13 -3.75 -32.52
C GLY A 204 17.76 -4.54 -33.65
N LEU A 205 19.02 -4.25 -33.94
CA LEU A 205 19.84 -5.13 -34.75
C LEU A 205 20.13 -6.45 -34.05
N ILE A 206 20.16 -6.40 -32.73
CA ILE A 206 20.08 -7.56 -31.83
C ILE A 206 18.79 -7.42 -31.01
N GLU A 207 17.95 -8.47 -31.00
CA GLU A 207 16.68 -8.47 -30.28
C GLU A 207 16.56 -9.75 -29.44
N PRO A 208 16.23 -9.70 -28.11
CA PRO A 208 15.95 -8.50 -27.31
C PRO A 208 17.13 -7.52 -27.19
N LEU A 209 16.83 -6.22 -27.02
CA LEU A 209 17.82 -5.15 -27.01
C LEU A 209 18.91 -5.30 -25.94
N ASP A 210 18.60 -6.03 -24.87
CA ASP A 210 19.41 -6.22 -23.68
C ASP A 210 19.96 -7.66 -23.54
N ASP A 211 20.10 -8.38 -24.67
CA ASP A 211 20.54 -9.78 -24.68
C ASP A 211 21.58 -10.02 -25.78
N ILE A 212 22.78 -9.45 -25.59
CA ILE A 212 23.92 -9.63 -26.49
C ILE A 212 24.69 -10.89 -26.10
N ARG A 213 24.60 -11.93 -26.93
CA ARG A 213 25.24 -13.21 -26.72
C ARG A 213 25.59 -13.89 -28.04
N ALA A 214 26.48 -14.89 -27.98
CA ALA A 214 26.93 -15.64 -29.17
C ALA A 214 25.77 -16.31 -29.91
N GLY A 215 24.78 -16.83 -29.18
CA GLY A 215 23.58 -17.46 -29.73
C GLY A 215 22.52 -16.48 -30.28
N ASN A 216 22.77 -15.17 -30.19
CA ASN A 216 21.86 -14.12 -30.64
C ASN A 216 22.61 -13.11 -31.55
N PRO A 217 23.00 -13.49 -32.78
CA PRO A 217 23.77 -12.64 -33.66
C PRO A 217 22.91 -11.47 -34.20
N PRO A 218 23.55 -10.34 -34.52
CA PRO A 218 22.84 -9.21 -35.12
C PRO A 218 22.26 -9.57 -36.50
N SER A 219 21.12 -8.99 -36.84
CA SER A 219 20.47 -9.12 -38.13
C SER A 219 21.31 -8.49 -39.29
N ASN A 220 22.11 -7.50 -38.94
CA ASN A 220 23.07 -6.84 -39.88
C ASN A 220 24.37 -6.51 -39.13
N PRO A 221 25.37 -7.42 -39.15
CA PRO A 221 26.63 -7.25 -38.42
C PRO A 221 27.46 -6.04 -38.91
N GLU A 222 27.45 -5.77 -40.20
CA GLU A 222 28.21 -4.66 -40.77
C GLU A 222 27.66 -3.31 -40.34
N LEU A 223 26.35 -3.18 -40.34
CA LEU A 223 25.69 -1.97 -39.88
C LEU A 223 25.93 -1.75 -38.36
N LEU A 224 25.83 -2.79 -37.55
CA LEU A 224 26.12 -2.66 -36.13
C LEU A 224 27.57 -2.24 -35.88
N ALA A 225 28.53 -2.86 -36.57
CA ALA A 225 29.93 -2.50 -36.47
C ALA A 225 30.21 -1.07 -36.95
N TYR A 226 29.53 -0.61 -38.02
CA TYR A 226 29.60 0.78 -38.46
C TYR A 226 29.08 1.75 -37.37
N LEU A 227 27.95 1.49 -36.77
CA LEU A 227 27.38 2.35 -35.73
C LEU A 227 28.27 2.36 -34.48
N GLU A 228 28.83 1.21 -34.08
CA GLU A 228 29.81 1.13 -33.01
C GLU A 228 31.01 2.00 -33.25
N LYS A 229 31.58 1.90 -34.47
CA LYS A 229 32.75 2.68 -34.88
C LYS A 229 32.43 4.18 -34.86
N GLU A 230 31.33 4.60 -35.45
CA GLU A 230 30.88 5.99 -35.46
C GLU A 230 30.71 6.53 -34.04
N PHE A 231 30.17 5.73 -33.13
CA PHE A 231 29.99 6.14 -31.74
C PHE A 231 31.29 6.32 -30.99
N ILE A 232 32.25 5.42 -31.19
CA ILE A 232 33.59 5.49 -30.60
C ILE A 232 34.40 6.63 -31.16
N ASP A 233 34.47 6.78 -32.50
CA ASP A 233 35.22 7.80 -33.19
C ASP A 233 34.76 9.22 -32.84
N HIS A 234 33.44 9.38 -32.57
CA HIS A 234 32.83 10.62 -32.10
C HIS A 234 32.75 10.73 -30.58
N LYS A 235 33.64 9.98 -29.85
CA LYS A 235 33.82 10.08 -28.39
C LYS A 235 32.52 9.88 -27.65
N PHE A 236 31.74 8.88 -28.03
CA PHE A 236 30.47 8.52 -27.40
C PHE A 236 29.41 9.63 -27.43
N ASP A 237 29.40 10.47 -28.48
CA ASP A 237 28.36 11.48 -28.68
C ASP A 237 27.04 10.84 -29.09
N VAL A 238 26.10 10.83 -28.16
CA VAL A 238 24.76 10.22 -28.34
C VAL A 238 23.96 10.96 -29.43
N LYS A 239 24.02 12.28 -29.46
CA LYS A 239 23.25 13.09 -30.41
C LYS A 239 23.80 12.91 -31.83
N HIS A 240 25.10 12.64 -32.00
CA HIS A 240 25.66 12.28 -33.29
C HIS A 240 25.02 11.02 -33.84
N VAL A 241 24.99 9.94 -33.07
CA VAL A 241 24.39 8.66 -33.52
C VAL A 241 22.89 8.80 -33.78
N LEU A 242 22.16 9.52 -32.91
CA LEU A 242 20.75 9.80 -33.16
C LEU A 242 20.52 10.52 -34.49
N ARG A 243 21.31 11.56 -34.82
CA ARG A 243 21.21 12.25 -36.09
C ARG A 243 21.57 11.35 -37.27
N LEU A 244 22.59 10.51 -37.09
CA LEU A 244 23.02 9.57 -38.14
C LEU A 244 21.88 8.61 -38.49
N ILE A 245 21.23 8.02 -37.46
CA ILE A 245 20.10 7.10 -37.66
C ILE A 245 18.90 7.83 -38.27
N CYS A 246 18.51 8.98 -37.72
CA CYS A 246 17.35 9.73 -38.21
C CYS A 246 17.50 10.26 -39.64
N ASN A 247 18.74 10.54 -40.07
CA ASN A 247 19.04 10.97 -41.44
C ASN A 247 19.17 9.80 -42.42
N SER A 248 19.15 8.57 -41.95
CA SER A 248 19.22 7.39 -42.79
C SER A 248 17.95 7.23 -43.65
N ARG A 249 18.11 6.64 -44.86
CA ARG A 249 16.94 6.27 -45.64
C ARG A 249 16.03 5.27 -44.93
N THR A 250 16.61 4.39 -44.16
CA THR A 250 15.86 3.38 -43.37
C THR A 250 14.87 4.02 -42.40
N TYR A 251 15.29 5.08 -41.70
CA TYR A 251 14.40 5.79 -40.80
C TYR A 251 13.27 6.57 -41.48
N GLN A 252 13.50 6.95 -42.76
CA GLN A 252 12.55 7.75 -43.56
C GLN A 252 11.63 6.90 -44.45
N LEU A 253 11.67 5.57 -44.31
CA LEU A 253 10.75 4.69 -45.01
C LEU A 253 9.30 4.85 -44.50
N SER A 254 8.35 4.66 -45.44
CA SER A 254 6.93 4.63 -45.11
C SER A 254 6.52 3.34 -44.43
N LEU A 255 5.39 3.38 -43.74
CA LEU A 255 4.65 2.18 -43.22
C LEU A 255 4.04 1.36 -44.36
N GLU A 256 3.87 1.93 -45.53
CA GLU A 256 3.25 1.25 -46.65
C GLU A 256 4.04 0.01 -47.03
N SER A 257 3.31 -1.10 -47.14
CA SER A 257 3.87 -2.38 -47.57
C SER A 257 3.53 -2.70 -48.99
N ASN A 258 4.35 -3.54 -49.63
CA ASN A 258 4.07 -4.14 -50.91
C ASN A 258 4.22 -5.65 -50.80
N ASP A 259 3.96 -6.38 -51.88
CA ASP A 259 4.02 -7.83 -51.91
C ASP A 259 5.35 -8.43 -51.47
N TRP A 260 6.46 -7.66 -51.59
CA TRP A 260 7.81 -8.11 -51.29
C TRP A 260 8.21 -7.87 -49.82
N ASN A 261 7.62 -6.88 -49.15
CA ASN A 261 8.03 -6.49 -47.81
C ASN A 261 6.93 -6.57 -46.74
N LYS A 262 5.74 -7.04 -47.10
CA LYS A 262 4.59 -7.12 -46.14
C LYS A 262 4.89 -7.95 -44.89
N ASP A 263 5.67 -9.02 -45.04
CA ASP A 263 6.03 -9.93 -43.94
C ASP A 263 7.40 -9.64 -43.32
N ASP A 264 8.08 -8.56 -43.76
CA ASP A 264 9.39 -8.18 -43.24
C ASP A 264 9.26 -7.57 -41.84
N GLY A 265 9.81 -8.25 -40.84
CA GLY A 265 9.91 -7.79 -39.46
C GLY A 265 11.35 -7.53 -39.01
N LEU A 266 12.39 -7.87 -39.84
CA LEU A 266 13.78 -7.88 -39.41
C LEU A 266 14.72 -7.04 -40.26
N ASN A 267 14.40 -6.84 -41.57
CA ASN A 267 15.33 -6.22 -42.51
C ASN A 267 15.09 -4.73 -42.73
N TYR A 268 14.18 -4.12 -42.01
CA TYR A 268 13.90 -2.68 -42.09
C TYR A 268 13.52 -2.18 -43.48
N SER A 269 12.85 -2.99 -44.29
CA SER A 269 12.44 -2.63 -45.64
C SER A 269 11.20 -1.72 -45.71
N LYS A 270 10.60 -1.46 -44.57
CA LYS A 270 9.53 -0.48 -44.31
C LYS A 270 9.63 0.05 -42.90
N ALA A 271 9.01 1.18 -42.62
CA ALA A 271 8.85 1.65 -41.22
C ALA A 271 7.94 0.71 -40.43
N LYS A 272 8.11 0.67 -39.13
CA LYS A 272 7.33 -0.11 -38.18
C LYS A 272 6.50 0.84 -37.31
N ALA A 273 5.19 0.69 -37.37
CA ALA A 273 4.32 1.46 -36.51
C ALA A 273 4.61 1.16 -35.04
N ARG A 274 4.84 2.18 -34.25
CA ARG A 274 5.12 2.07 -32.82
C ARG A 274 4.16 2.95 -32.05
N ARG A 275 3.44 2.35 -31.14
CA ARG A 275 2.55 3.13 -30.26
C ARG A 275 3.35 4.17 -29.47
N LEU A 276 2.85 5.37 -29.38
CA LEU A 276 3.45 6.41 -28.55
C LEU A 276 3.42 5.98 -27.08
N PRO A 277 4.47 6.29 -26.31
CA PRO A 277 4.45 6.08 -24.86
C PRO A 277 3.26 6.75 -24.18
N ALA A 278 2.72 6.15 -23.12
CA ALA A 278 1.57 6.66 -22.38
C ALA A 278 1.71 8.13 -21.98
N GLU A 279 2.89 8.51 -21.50
CA GLU A 279 3.18 9.88 -21.08
C GLU A 279 3.16 10.87 -22.26
N VAL A 280 3.60 10.42 -23.43
CA VAL A 280 3.59 11.24 -24.65
C VAL A 280 2.17 11.39 -25.16
N LEU A 281 1.37 10.31 -25.15
CA LEU A 281 -0.05 10.36 -25.52
C LEU A 281 -0.83 11.31 -24.61
N TYR A 282 -0.61 11.21 -23.30
CA TYR A 282 -1.24 12.11 -22.33
C TYR A 282 -0.90 13.58 -22.62
N ASP A 283 0.37 13.89 -22.79
CA ASP A 283 0.83 15.25 -23.12
C ASP A 283 0.29 15.74 -24.48
N ALA A 284 0.22 14.83 -25.47
CA ALA A 284 -0.31 15.14 -26.79
C ALA A 284 -1.80 15.48 -26.77
N VAL A 285 -2.61 14.73 -26.00
CA VAL A 285 -4.05 15.02 -25.83
C VAL A 285 -4.26 16.43 -25.26
N HIS A 286 -3.54 16.77 -24.20
CA HIS A 286 -3.64 18.12 -23.62
C HIS A 286 -3.09 19.20 -24.55
N ARG A 287 -2.07 18.90 -25.34
CA ARG A 287 -1.53 19.83 -26.33
C ARG A 287 -2.52 20.13 -27.47
N VAL A 288 -3.18 19.07 -27.97
CA VAL A 288 -4.15 19.18 -29.06
C VAL A 288 -5.39 19.95 -28.63
N THR A 289 -5.88 19.68 -27.43
CA THR A 289 -7.09 20.32 -26.89
C THR A 289 -6.82 21.72 -26.29
N GLY A 290 -5.56 22.09 -26.08
CA GLY A 290 -5.17 23.34 -25.40
C GLY A 290 -5.48 23.33 -23.91
N THR A 291 -5.77 22.17 -23.33
CA THR A 291 -6.08 22.04 -21.90
C THR A 291 -4.83 21.92 -21.04
N ARG A 292 -4.96 22.24 -19.77
CA ARG A 292 -3.91 22.00 -18.78
C ARG A 292 -4.07 20.63 -18.17
N SER A 293 -2.97 19.89 -18.10
CA SER A 293 -2.96 18.58 -17.42
C SER A 293 -3.18 18.74 -15.91
N GLU A 294 -3.91 17.80 -15.35
CA GLU A 294 -4.17 17.69 -13.89
C GLU A 294 -3.69 16.32 -13.40
N ILE A 295 -2.42 16.25 -13.01
CA ILE A 295 -1.84 15.05 -12.45
C ILE A 295 -1.85 15.18 -10.92
N PRO A 296 -2.47 14.24 -10.17
CA PRO A 296 -2.56 14.32 -8.72
C PRO A 296 -1.20 14.52 -8.05
N GLY A 297 -1.13 15.51 -7.17
CA GLY A 297 0.11 15.85 -6.44
C GLY A 297 1.12 16.72 -7.20
N LEU A 298 0.79 17.16 -8.42
CA LEU A 298 1.63 18.06 -9.22
C LEU A 298 0.92 19.39 -9.53
N ALA A 299 1.71 20.38 -9.96
CA ALA A 299 1.14 21.64 -10.44
C ALA A 299 0.35 21.43 -11.73
N ALA A 300 -0.75 22.15 -11.88
CA ALA A 300 -1.55 22.13 -13.11
C ALA A 300 -0.67 22.50 -14.34
N GLY A 301 -0.81 21.74 -15.39
CA GLY A 301 0.02 21.88 -16.61
C GLY A 301 1.35 21.12 -16.55
N ALA A 302 1.62 20.33 -15.52
CA ALA A 302 2.79 19.47 -15.47
C ALA A 302 2.71 18.38 -16.55
N ARG A 303 3.79 18.20 -17.31
CA ARG A 303 3.85 17.19 -18.37
C ARG A 303 4.07 15.80 -17.79
N ALA A 304 3.28 14.82 -18.25
CA ALA A 304 3.47 13.42 -17.85
C ALA A 304 4.86 12.90 -18.25
N ALA A 305 5.39 13.35 -19.39
CA ALA A 305 6.77 13.05 -19.82
C ALA A 305 7.84 13.60 -18.85
N SER A 306 7.52 14.54 -17.98
CA SER A 306 8.45 15.08 -16.97
C SER A 306 8.26 14.48 -15.57
N LEU A 307 7.40 13.49 -15.38
CA LEU A 307 7.22 12.80 -14.11
C LEU A 307 8.51 12.11 -13.65
N ALA A 308 8.95 12.45 -12.44
CA ALA A 308 10.05 11.75 -11.80
C ALA A 308 9.59 10.43 -11.19
N ASP A 309 8.37 10.42 -10.68
CA ASP A 309 7.81 9.27 -9.97
C ASP A 309 6.94 8.40 -10.88
N ALA A 310 7.11 7.10 -10.76
CA ALA A 310 6.27 6.11 -11.42
C ALA A 310 4.91 5.94 -10.71
N ASP A 311 4.78 6.36 -9.45
CA ASP A 311 3.58 6.15 -8.64
C ASP A 311 2.45 7.16 -8.88
N ALA A 312 2.66 8.20 -9.70
CA ALA A 312 1.60 9.13 -10.04
C ALA A 312 0.45 8.41 -10.76
N GLN A 313 -0.72 8.37 -10.13
CA GLN A 313 -1.92 7.70 -10.65
C GLN A 313 -2.91 8.73 -11.20
N LEU A 314 -3.46 8.45 -12.38
CA LEU A 314 -4.63 9.15 -12.91
C LEU A 314 -5.90 8.36 -12.53
N PRO A 315 -7.06 9.02 -12.37
CA PRO A 315 -8.31 8.36 -11.94
C PRO A 315 -8.74 7.18 -12.81
N ASP A 316 -8.48 7.23 -14.12
CA ASP A 316 -8.78 6.17 -15.09
C ASP A 316 -7.61 5.20 -15.32
N GLY A 317 -6.50 5.39 -14.62
CA GLY A 317 -5.30 4.59 -14.83
C GLY A 317 -4.64 4.79 -16.19
N PHE A 318 -4.92 5.87 -16.92
CA PHE A 318 -4.48 6.11 -18.30
C PHE A 318 -3.02 5.76 -18.54
N LEU A 319 -2.11 6.27 -17.69
CA LEU A 319 -0.68 6.04 -17.86
C LEU A 319 -0.30 4.56 -17.69
N ASN A 320 -0.85 3.90 -16.69
CA ASN A 320 -0.52 2.50 -16.38
C ASN A 320 -1.16 1.55 -17.38
N ASN A 321 -2.44 1.77 -17.73
CA ASN A 321 -3.17 0.98 -18.71
C ASN A 321 -2.56 1.07 -20.12
N LEU A 322 -1.81 2.13 -20.40
CA LEU A 322 -1.08 2.33 -21.64
C LEU A 322 0.41 2.01 -21.51
N GLY A 323 0.81 1.21 -20.51
CA GLY A 323 2.12 0.57 -20.45
C GLY A 323 3.24 1.44 -19.89
N ARG A 324 2.94 2.45 -19.05
CA ARG A 324 3.99 3.14 -18.29
C ARG A 324 4.64 2.14 -17.33
N PRO A 325 5.98 2.01 -17.29
CA PRO A 325 6.66 1.09 -16.39
C PRO A 325 6.60 1.56 -14.94
N VAL A 326 6.61 0.61 -14.02
CA VAL A 326 6.68 0.86 -12.57
C VAL A 326 8.09 1.21 -12.09
N ARG A 327 9.12 1.00 -12.95
CA ARG A 327 10.52 1.30 -12.69
C ARG A 327 11.11 0.51 -11.52
N GLU A 328 10.81 -0.78 -11.48
CA GLU A 328 11.31 -1.70 -10.45
C GLU A 328 12.42 -2.60 -10.96
N SER A 329 12.70 -2.59 -12.27
CA SER A 329 13.83 -3.31 -12.89
C SER A 329 14.49 -2.51 -14.01
N ALA A 330 15.70 -2.91 -14.39
CA ALA A 330 16.40 -2.34 -15.54
C ALA A 330 16.01 -3.01 -16.88
N CYS A 331 14.98 -3.86 -16.91
CA CYS A 331 14.53 -4.59 -18.08
C CYS A 331 13.78 -3.68 -19.06
N GLU A 332 14.13 -3.78 -20.34
CA GLU A 332 13.36 -3.14 -21.41
C GLU A 332 11.91 -3.66 -21.49
N CYS A 333 11.67 -4.88 -21.02
CA CYS A 333 10.36 -5.54 -21.01
C CYS A 333 9.33 -4.91 -20.04
N GLU A 334 9.77 -4.06 -19.11
CA GLU A 334 8.86 -3.45 -18.15
C GLU A 334 7.91 -2.42 -18.78
N ARG A 335 8.33 -1.79 -19.88
CA ARG A 335 7.48 -0.91 -20.70
C ARG A 335 6.72 -1.71 -21.76
N SER A 336 5.41 -1.90 -21.54
CA SER A 336 4.56 -2.60 -22.49
C SER A 336 4.07 -1.67 -23.61
N ASN A 337 4.16 -2.17 -24.84
CA ASN A 337 3.57 -1.53 -26.02
C ASN A 337 2.23 -2.19 -26.42
N ASP A 338 1.82 -3.26 -25.75
CA ASP A 338 0.58 -3.98 -26.04
C ASP A 338 -0.62 -3.18 -25.54
N LEU A 339 -1.68 -3.15 -26.37
CA LEU A 339 -2.96 -2.58 -26.01
C LEU A 339 -3.81 -3.65 -25.32
N GLN A 340 -3.90 -3.56 -24.02
CA GLN A 340 -4.84 -4.34 -23.23
C GLN A 340 -6.20 -3.65 -23.20
N LEU A 341 -7.25 -4.36 -22.81
CA LEU A 341 -8.62 -3.84 -22.73
C LEU A 341 -8.70 -2.54 -21.91
N GLY A 342 -8.00 -2.47 -20.78
CA GLY A 342 -7.94 -1.26 -19.95
C GLY A 342 -7.42 -0.04 -20.70
N GLY A 343 -6.39 -0.22 -21.52
CA GLY A 343 -5.85 0.84 -22.39
C GLY A 343 -6.84 1.29 -23.46
N VAL A 344 -7.53 0.35 -24.10
CA VAL A 344 -8.58 0.67 -25.09
C VAL A 344 -9.70 1.46 -24.42
N MET A 345 -10.18 1.02 -23.25
CA MET A 345 -11.24 1.72 -22.51
C MET A 345 -10.80 3.12 -22.06
N ALA A 346 -9.56 3.30 -21.64
CA ALA A 346 -9.03 4.61 -21.28
C ALA A 346 -8.98 5.58 -22.49
N LEU A 347 -8.69 5.07 -23.69
CA LEU A 347 -8.68 5.86 -24.91
C LEU A 347 -10.10 6.20 -25.41
N VAL A 348 -11.01 5.23 -25.40
CA VAL A 348 -12.34 5.38 -26.02
C VAL A 348 -13.33 6.09 -25.10
N SER A 349 -13.31 5.79 -23.81
CA SER A 349 -14.32 6.26 -22.84
C SER A 349 -13.74 6.79 -21.53
N GLY A 350 -12.40 6.88 -21.44
CA GLY A 350 -11.73 7.35 -20.21
C GLY A 350 -11.93 8.84 -19.97
N PRO A 351 -12.05 9.27 -18.71
CA PRO A 351 -12.23 10.66 -18.34
C PRO A 351 -11.05 11.56 -18.75
N THR A 352 -9.84 11.02 -18.86
CA THR A 352 -8.67 11.79 -19.32
C THR A 352 -8.91 12.43 -20.70
N ILE A 353 -9.37 11.65 -21.69
CA ILE A 353 -9.65 12.18 -23.03
C ILE A 353 -10.96 12.95 -23.04
N GLY A 354 -12.02 12.38 -22.45
CA GLY A 354 -13.33 13.02 -22.42
C GLY A 354 -13.31 14.39 -21.76
N SER A 355 -12.65 14.53 -20.62
CA SER A 355 -12.54 15.82 -19.92
C SER A 355 -11.67 16.83 -20.69
N ALA A 356 -10.62 16.38 -21.38
CA ALA A 356 -9.78 17.29 -22.16
C ALA A 356 -10.51 17.82 -23.41
N ILE A 357 -11.29 16.97 -24.09
CA ILE A 357 -12.08 17.36 -25.26
C ILE A 357 -13.25 18.25 -24.86
N GLY A 358 -14.03 17.87 -23.83
CA GLY A 358 -15.22 18.58 -23.39
C GLY A 358 -14.94 19.73 -22.41
N ALA A 359 -13.67 20.10 -22.15
CA ALA A 359 -13.34 21.19 -21.23
C ALA A 359 -13.88 22.53 -21.75
N PRO A 360 -14.65 23.30 -20.93
CA PRO A 360 -15.17 24.58 -21.35
C PRO A 360 -14.05 25.53 -21.79
N GLN A 361 -14.23 26.19 -22.93
CA GLN A 361 -13.32 27.20 -23.47
C GLN A 361 -11.90 26.64 -23.84
N ASN A 362 -11.78 25.35 -24.06
CA ASN A 362 -10.56 24.79 -24.62
C ASN A 362 -10.34 25.33 -26.07
N ASP A 363 -9.17 25.02 -26.64
CA ASP A 363 -8.83 25.49 -27.98
C ASP A 363 -9.76 24.95 -29.07
N LEU A 364 -10.40 23.80 -28.86
CA LEU A 364 -11.38 23.24 -29.81
C LEU A 364 -12.65 24.07 -29.85
N HIS A 365 -13.16 24.46 -28.69
CA HIS A 365 -14.31 25.32 -28.57
C HIS A 365 -14.04 26.72 -29.17
N GLN A 366 -12.84 27.27 -28.88
CA GLN A 366 -12.47 28.54 -29.44
C GLN A 366 -12.38 28.48 -30.98
N LEU A 367 -11.77 27.40 -31.52
CA LEU A 367 -11.70 27.18 -32.96
C LEU A 367 -13.10 27.07 -33.60
N ALA A 368 -14.00 26.28 -33.01
CA ALA A 368 -15.36 26.08 -33.50
C ALA A 368 -16.19 27.36 -33.47
N GLN A 369 -15.92 28.26 -32.50
CA GLN A 369 -16.63 29.53 -32.37
C GLN A 369 -16.05 30.63 -33.27
N SER A 370 -14.73 30.68 -33.45
CA SER A 370 -14.03 31.73 -34.20
C SER A 370 -13.97 31.50 -35.72
N THR A 371 -14.13 30.25 -36.18
CA THR A 371 -14.00 29.87 -37.59
C THR A 371 -15.41 29.65 -38.18
N GLU A 372 -15.84 30.57 -39.03
CA GLU A 372 -17.18 30.49 -39.65
C GLU A 372 -17.28 29.38 -40.71
N ASP A 373 -16.21 29.18 -41.49
CA ASP A 373 -16.15 28.14 -42.52
C ASP A 373 -15.90 26.76 -41.93
N PRO A 374 -16.83 25.82 -42.01
CA PRO A 374 -16.63 24.44 -41.51
C PRO A 374 -15.43 23.72 -42.13
N LYS A 375 -15.13 23.98 -43.39
CA LYS A 375 -13.97 23.33 -44.06
C LYS A 375 -12.66 23.81 -43.49
N ALA A 376 -12.54 25.10 -43.18
CA ALA A 376 -11.36 25.66 -42.56
C ALA A 376 -11.18 25.15 -41.15
N MET A 377 -12.26 24.98 -40.37
CA MET A 377 -12.24 24.39 -39.03
C MET A 377 -11.77 22.93 -39.09
N ILE A 378 -12.33 22.11 -39.99
CA ILE A 378 -11.94 20.71 -40.17
C ILE A 378 -10.46 20.61 -40.57
N ALA A 379 -10.02 21.41 -41.54
CA ALA A 379 -8.63 21.40 -41.97
C ALA A 379 -7.65 21.74 -40.83
N GLU A 380 -7.99 22.72 -39.98
CA GLU A 380 -7.20 23.10 -38.82
C GLU A 380 -7.15 21.98 -37.78
N LEU A 381 -8.26 21.27 -37.53
CA LEU A 381 -8.29 20.11 -36.62
C LEU A 381 -7.36 18.99 -37.09
N PHE A 382 -7.35 18.67 -38.39
CA PHE A 382 -6.42 17.68 -38.94
C PHE A 382 -4.97 18.10 -38.80
N LEU A 383 -4.64 19.38 -39.09
CA LEU A 383 -3.29 19.90 -38.87
C LEU A 383 -2.89 19.84 -37.40
N ARG A 384 -3.78 20.19 -36.49
CA ARG A 384 -3.51 20.21 -35.06
C ARG A 384 -3.33 18.83 -34.47
N VAL A 385 -4.16 17.85 -34.88
CA VAL A 385 -4.16 16.51 -34.32
C VAL A 385 -3.18 15.59 -35.05
N LEU A 386 -3.16 15.62 -36.37
CA LEU A 386 -2.39 14.66 -37.18
C LEU A 386 -1.18 15.27 -37.88
N ASN A 387 -0.93 16.57 -37.73
CA ASN A 387 0.16 17.31 -38.41
C ASN A 387 0.18 17.16 -39.95
N ARG A 388 -1.01 16.92 -40.54
CA ARG A 388 -1.18 16.85 -42.02
C ARG A 388 -2.48 17.53 -42.43
N PRO A 389 -2.58 18.00 -43.68
CA PRO A 389 -3.85 18.47 -44.23
C PRO A 389 -4.89 17.33 -44.26
N ALA A 390 -6.17 17.68 -44.08
CA ALA A 390 -7.26 16.79 -44.41
C ALA A 390 -7.37 16.58 -45.95
N THR A 391 -7.75 15.40 -46.35
CA THR A 391 -8.11 15.12 -47.77
C THR A 391 -9.53 15.64 -48.05
N ASP A 392 -9.86 15.88 -49.32
CA ASP A 392 -11.21 16.29 -49.71
C ASP A 392 -12.30 15.29 -49.26
N ALA A 393 -11.97 14.00 -49.26
CA ALA A 393 -12.88 12.96 -48.76
C ALA A 393 -13.13 13.08 -47.25
N GLU A 394 -12.07 13.33 -46.48
CA GLU A 394 -12.18 13.51 -45.00
C GLU A 394 -12.99 14.77 -44.68
N ILE A 395 -12.76 15.86 -45.41
CA ILE A 395 -13.56 17.10 -45.25
C ILE A 395 -15.03 16.83 -45.55
N ALA A 396 -15.34 16.17 -46.68
CA ALA A 396 -16.71 15.87 -47.07
C ALA A 396 -17.45 14.96 -46.06
N ILE A 397 -16.75 14.02 -45.44
CA ILE A 397 -17.32 13.17 -44.36
C ILE A 397 -17.64 14.01 -43.12
N ALA A 398 -16.70 14.85 -42.71
CA ALA A 398 -16.87 15.69 -41.51
C ALA A 398 -17.98 16.73 -41.70
N GLU A 399 -18.13 17.32 -42.88
CA GLU A 399 -19.25 18.24 -43.18
C GLU A 399 -20.60 17.53 -43.08
N LYS A 400 -20.74 16.32 -43.62
CA LYS A 400 -21.94 15.50 -43.45
C LYS A 400 -22.29 15.21 -42.00
N THR A 401 -21.30 15.13 -41.14
CA THR A 401 -21.54 14.92 -39.71
C THR A 401 -22.19 16.12 -39.07
N ILE A 402 -21.87 17.35 -39.51
CA ILE A 402 -22.52 18.59 -39.04
C ILE A 402 -24.01 18.58 -39.38
N GLU A 403 -24.36 18.19 -40.61
CA GLU A 403 -25.75 18.08 -41.05
C GLU A 403 -26.51 16.97 -40.31
N ARG A 404 -25.82 15.92 -39.96
CA ARG A 404 -26.39 14.75 -39.31
C ARG A 404 -26.84 15.01 -37.86
N VAL A 405 -26.15 15.88 -37.11
CA VAL A 405 -26.48 16.21 -35.72
C VAL A 405 -27.95 16.62 -35.59
N GLN A 406 -28.45 17.46 -36.51
CA GLN A 406 -29.86 17.89 -36.49
C GLN A 406 -30.83 16.76 -36.81
N SER A 407 -30.47 15.92 -37.81
CA SER A 407 -31.30 14.76 -38.20
C SER A 407 -31.40 13.73 -37.07
N ASP A 408 -30.28 13.44 -36.42
CA ASP A 408 -30.24 12.49 -35.31
C ASP A 408 -31.04 12.98 -34.11
N HIS A 409 -31.00 14.28 -33.81
CA HIS A 409 -31.85 14.88 -32.78
C HIS A 409 -33.38 14.71 -33.12
N GLN A 410 -33.80 14.96 -34.37
CA GLN A 410 -35.18 14.76 -34.77
C GLN A 410 -35.64 13.32 -34.59
N GLN A 411 -34.77 12.33 -34.92
CA GLN A 411 -35.07 10.93 -34.73
C GLN A 411 -35.21 10.58 -33.25
N LEU A 412 -34.35 11.12 -32.39
CA LEU A 412 -34.46 10.92 -30.94
C LEU A 412 -35.74 11.51 -30.38
N VAL A 413 -36.15 12.71 -30.79
CA VAL A 413 -37.40 13.32 -30.37
C VAL A 413 -38.61 12.50 -30.81
N GLN A 414 -38.59 11.98 -32.04
CA GLN A 414 -39.63 11.09 -32.51
C GLN A 414 -39.69 9.78 -31.70
N ALA A 415 -38.54 9.11 -31.50
CA ALA A 415 -38.45 7.90 -30.70
C ALA A 415 -38.91 8.12 -29.24
N LEU A 416 -38.61 9.28 -28.65
CA LEU A 416 -39.10 9.65 -27.32
C LEU A 416 -40.64 9.77 -27.33
N THR A 417 -41.21 10.46 -28.30
CA THR A 417 -42.65 10.64 -28.42
C THR A 417 -43.38 9.32 -28.51
N GLU A 418 -42.88 8.39 -29.37
CA GLU A 418 -43.42 7.05 -29.51
C GLU A 418 -43.30 6.22 -28.25
N LYS A 419 -42.15 6.32 -27.57
CA LYS A 419 -41.88 5.59 -26.32
C LYS A 419 -42.72 6.11 -25.16
N GLU A 420 -42.94 7.42 -25.07
CA GLU A 420 -43.82 8.02 -24.06
C GLU A 420 -45.27 7.57 -24.24
N ALA A 421 -45.76 7.59 -25.43
CA ALA A 421 -47.12 7.11 -25.74
C ALA A 421 -47.28 5.62 -25.36
N TRP A 422 -46.32 4.78 -25.75
CA TRP A 422 -46.34 3.39 -25.38
C TRP A 422 -46.29 3.18 -23.86
N TRP A 423 -45.50 4.00 -23.16
CA TRP A 423 -45.30 3.82 -21.71
C TRP A 423 -46.56 4.19 -20.92
N VAL A 424 -47.32 5.19 -21.35
CA VAL A 424 -48.60 5.53 -20.72
C VAL A 424 -49.53 4.33 -20.66
N GLU A 425 -49.68 3.59 -21.78
CA GLU A 425 -50.52 2.39 -21.83
C GLU A 425 -49.94 1.24 -21.05
N GLU A 426 -48.66 0.99 -21.22
CA GLU A 426 -47.98 -0.13 -20.61
C GLU A 426 -47.88 0.03 -19.09
N LYS A 427 -47.60 1.23 -18.59
CA LYS A 427 -47.60 1.56 -17.17
C LYS A 427 -48.96 1.32 -16.52
N ALA A 428 -50.03 1.69 -17.19
CA ALA A 428 -51.37 1.45 -16.69
C ALA A 428 -51.69 -0.03 -16.56
N LYS A 429 -51.30 -0.85 -17.55
CA LYS A 429 -51.45 -2.32 -17.50
C LYS A 429 -50.68 -2.93 -16.36
N ARG A 430 -49.42 -2.60 -16.24
CA ARG A 430 -48.52 -3.09 -15.17
C ARG A 430 -48.97 -2.67 -13.78
N GLU A 431 -49.50 -1.45 -13.65
CA GLU A 431 -50.01 -0.96 -12.40
C GLU A 431 -51.29 -1.72 -11.96
N GLN A 432 -52.19 -2.00 -12.92
CA GLN A 432 -53.33 -2.83 -12.65
C GLN A 432 -52.96 -4.28 -12.23
N GLU A 433 -51.97 -4.87 -12.89
CA GLU A 433 -51.46 -6.18 -12.51
C GLU A 433 -50.77 -6.17 -11.14
N ARG A 434 -49.96 -5.10 -10.86
CA ARG A 434 -49.36 -4.90 -9.55
C ARG A 434 -50.38 -4.84 -8.43
N LEU A 435 -51.44 -4.07 -8.61
CA LEU A 435 -52.51 -3.95 -7.61
C LEU A 435 -53.22 -5.25 -7.36
N LYS A 436 -53.52 -6.01 -8.43
CA LYS A 436 -54.11 -7.36 -8.32
C LYS A 436 -53.17 -8.32 -7.56
N ASN A 437 -51.89 -8.31 -7.91
CA ASN A 437 -50.89 -9.15 -7.21
C ASN A 437 -50.72 -8.73 -5.74
N LEU A 438 -50.82 -7.42 -5.42
CA LEU A 438 -50.80 -6.92 -4.06
C LEU A 438 -51.98 -7.43 -3.23
N GLU A 439 -53.19 -7.35 -3.78
CA GLU A 439 -54.37 -7.87 -3.11
C GLU A 439 -54.28 -9.37 -2.87
N THR A 440 -53.82 -10.13 -3.87
CA THR A 440 -53.58 -11.57 -3.70
C THR A 440 -52.56 -11.88 -2.61
N ALA A 441 -51.42 -11.17 -2.58
CA ALA A 441 -50.39 -11.36 -1.55
C ALA A 441 -50.87 -10.98 -0.15
N GLN A 442 -51.72 -9.96 0.00
CA GLN A 442 -52.33 -9.59 1.27
C GLN A 442 -53.30 -10.65 1.78
N GLN A 443 -54.09 -11.27 0.89
CA GLN A 443 -54.98 -12.39 1.23
C GLN A 443 -54.17 -13.63 1.66
N GLU A 444 -53.10 -13.96 0.93
CA GLU A 444 -52.19 -15.05 1.30
C GLU A 444 -51.53 -14.82 2.68
N ALA A 445 -51.08 -13.57 2.95
CA ALA A 445 -50.49 -13.22 4.25
C ALA A 445 -51.48 -13.37 5.42
N ALA A 446 -52.73 -12.90 5.20
CA ALA A 446 -53.80 -13.03 6.21
C ALA A 446 -54.12 -14.48 6.47
N ALA A 447 -54.29 -15.30 5.42
CA ALA A 447 -54.53 -16.74 5.56
C ALA A 447 -53.40 -17.44 6.32
N ARG A 448 -52.14 -17.15 5.91
CA ARG A 448 -50.98 -17.74 6.58
C ARG A 448 -50.86 -17.34 8.04
N THR A 449 -51.15 -16.08 8.38
CA THR A 449 -51.14 -15.58 9.75
C THR A 449 -52.12 -16.32 10.64
N GLU A 450 -53.34 -16.55 10.17
CA GLU A 450 -54.34 -17.34 10.93
C GLU A 450 -53.95 -18.82 11.04
N GLU A 451 -53.38 -19.40 9.98
CA GLU A 451 -52.90 -20.78 9.99
C GLU A 451 -51.84 -21.03 11.06
N ILE A 452 -50.85 -20.15 11.18
CA ILE A 452 -49.71 -20.34 12.09
C ILE A 452 -49.96 -19.85 13.50
N LYS A 453 -51.06 -19.14 13.75
CA LYS A 453 -51.40 -18.51 15.04
C LYS A 453 -51.38 -19.47 16.21
N PRO A 454 -52.00 -20.65 16.16
CA PRO A 454 -52.01 -21.60 17.30
C PRO A 454 -50.60 -22.10 17.65
N GLU A 455 -49.78 -22.31 16.63
CA GLU A 455 -48.41 -22.78 16.81
C GLU A 455 -47.52 -21.69 17.40
N ARG A 456 -47.68 -20.46 16.95
CA ARG A 456 -46.95 -19.32 17.53
C ARG A 456 -47.29 -19.07 18.98
N GLU A 457 -48.58 -19.16 19.33
CA GLU A 457 -49.03 -19.05 20.73
C GLU A 457 -48.42 -20.14 21.61
N ARG A 458 -48.33 -21.37 21.07
CA ARG A 458 -47.68 -22.49 21.76
C ARG A 458 -46.20 -22.22 22.02
N LEU A 459 -45.46 -21.79 20.97
CA LEU A 459 -44.02 -21.49 21.04
C LEU A 459 -43.69 -20.31 21.94
N GLU A 460 -44.52 -19.27 21.95
CA GLU A 460 -44.35 -18.11 22.85
C GLU A 460 -44.61 -18.50 24.30
N LYS A 461 -45.59 -19.38 24.56
CA LYS A 461 -45.81 -19.95 25.89
C LYS A 461 -44.60 -20.75 26.35
N GLU A 462 -44.12 -21.66 25.51
CA GLU A 462 -42.92 -22.45 25.81
C GLU A 462 -41.70 -21.57 26.06
N ARG A 463 -41.54 -20.48 25.31
CA ARG A 463 -40.50 -19.50 25.52
C ARG A 463 -40.63 -18.82 26.89
N THR A 464 -41.83 -18.38 27.24
CA THR A 464 -42.11 -17.74 28.53
C THR A 464 -41.80 -18.70 29.69
N ASP A 465 -42.19 -19.97 29.56
CA ASP A 465 -41.93 -21.01 30.58
C ASP A 465 -40.41 -21.27 30.71
N ARG A 466 -39.66 -21.30 29.61
CA ARG A 466 -38.19 -21.42 29.64
C ARG A 466 -37.51 -20.23 30.32
N ILE A 467 -37.95 -19.00 30.05
CA ILE A 467 -37.42 -17.80 30.70
C ILE A 467 -37.66 -17.88 32.21
N ALA A 468 -38.91 -18.17 32.64
CA ALA A 468 -39.25 -18.27 34.03
C ALA A 468 -38.43 -19.36 34.78
N ALA A 469 -38.19 -20.49 34.12
CA ALA A 469 -37.36 -21.56 34.68
C ALA A 469 -35.88 -21.12 34.82
N ALA A 470 -35.33 -20.43 33.83
CA ALA A 470 -33.93 -19.91 33.86
C ALA A 470 -33.77 -18.82 34.94
N GLU A 471 -34.73 -17.91 35.08
CA GLU A 471 -34.74 -16.89 36.11
C GLU A 471 -34.87 -17.49 37.55
N ALA A 472 -35.69 -18.50 37.70
CA ALA A 472 -35.81 -19.24 38.95
C ALA A 472 -34.50 -19.93 39.33
N ALA A 473 -33.82 -20.55 38.35
CA ALA A 473 -32.51 -21.16 38.55
C ALA A 473 -31.43 -20.15 38.92
N LYS A 474 -31.44 -18.94 38.31
CA LYS A 474 -30.55 -17.85 38.69
C LYS A 474 -30.83 -17.37 40.12
N LYS A 475 -32.10 -17.20 40.47
CA LYS A 475 -32.49 -16.78 41.83
C LYS A 475 -32.01 -17.78 42.90
N GLN A 476 -32.24 -19.07 42.68
CA GLN A 476 -31.76 -20.13 43.56
C GLN A 476 -30.23 -20.11 43.69
N TYR A 477 -29.50 -19.85 42.62
CA TYR A 477 -28.04 -19.72 42.66
C TYR A 477 -27.61 -18.51 43.48
N LEU A 478 -28.26 -17.36 43.31
CA LEU A 478 -27.99 -16.13 44.06
C LEU A 478 -28.28 -16.30 45.58
N ASP A 479 -29.26 -17.11 45.96
CA ASP A 479 -29.55 -17.42 47.38
C ASP A 479 -28.38 -18.17 48.03
N GLN A 480 -27.57 -18.90 47.24
CA GLN A 480 -26.39 -19.66 47.69
C GLN A 480 -25.07 -18.91 47.47
N LEU A 481 -25.12 -17.71 46.90
CA LEU A 481 -23.92 -16.94 46.48
C LEU A 481 -22.94 -16.68 47.62
N SER A 482 -23.44 -16.43 48.82
CA SER A 482 -22.58 -16.17 50.00
C SER A 482 -21.72 -17.38 50.35
N GLU A 483 -22.28 -18.61 50.25
CA GLU A 483 -21.53 -19.83 50.47
C GLU A 483 -20.49 -20.07 49.39
N SER A 484 -20.86 -19.86 48.13
CA SER A 484 -19.93 -19.92 46.98
C SER A 484 -18.77 -18.93 47.11
N PHE A 485 -19.07 -17.73 47.59
CA PHE A 485 -18.03 -16.72 47.85
C PHE A 485 -17.08 -17.12 48.98
N HIS A 486 -17.60 -17.66 50.09
CA HIS A 486 -16.73 -18.17 51.16
C HIS A 486 -15.81 -19.28 50.66
N GLN A 487 -16.31 -20.18 49.83
CA GLN A 487 -15.52 -21.24 49.19
C GLN A 487 -14.46 -20.65 48.22
N TYR A 488 -14.85 -19.67 47.42
CA TYR A 488 -13.95 -18.94 46.55
C TYR A 488 -12.78 -18.31 47.33
N LEU A 489 -13.05 -17.57 48.38
CA LEU A 489 -12.02 -16.98 49.24
C LEU A 489 -11.05 -18.02 49.79
N THR A 490 -11.57 -19.18 50.23
CA THR A 490 -10.76 -20.27 50.81
C THR A 490 -9.89 -20.93 49.75
N THR A 491 -10.44 -21.14 48.54
CA THR A 491 -9.73 -21.82 47.43
C THR A 491 -8.68 -20.95 46.78
N LYS A 492 -8.94 -19.65 46.71
CA LYS A 492 -8.05 -18.67 46.05
C LYS A 492 -7.06 -17.99 47.00
N ALA A 493 -7.21 -18.15 48.31
CA ALA A 493 -6.24 -17.64 49.26
C ALA A 493 -4.85 -18.26 49.02
N ALA A 494 -3.86 -17.40 48.85
CA ALA A 494 -2.48 -17.78 48.65
C ALA A 494 -1.56 -17.04 49.62
N PRO A 495 -0.54 -17.72 50.18
CA PRO A 495 0.34 -17.13 51.18
C PRO A 495 1.37 -16.14 50.60
N THR A 496 1.30 -15.84 49.31
CA THR A 496 2.26 -14.99 48.62
C THR A 496 2.15 -13.52 49.10
N SER A 497 3.26 -12.99 49.61
CA SER A 497 3.32 -11.57 50.00
C SER A 497 3.76 -10.72 48.84
N TRP A 498 2.98 -9.74 48.48
CA TRP A 498 3.25 -8.74 47.45
C TRP A 498 3.64 -7.42 48.10
N ILE A 499 4.73 -6.81 47.60
CA ILE A 499 5.23 -5.52 48.06
C ILE A 499 4.90 -4.47 47.01
N PRO A 500 3.98 -3.55 47.27
CA PRO A 500 3.63 -2.48 46.37
C PRO A 500 4.82 -1.51 46.19
N LEU A 501 5.10 -1.14 44.96
CA LEU A 501 6.21 -0.28 44.61
C LEU A 501 5.84 1.21 44.76
N ALA A 502 6.77 1.99 45.32
CA ALA A 502 6.69 3.44 45.27
C ALA A 502 7.39 3.96 44.02
N ALA A 503 6.64 4.60 43.14
CA ALA A 503 7.20 5.20 41.94
C ALA A 503 8.15 6.36 42.31
N THR A 504 9.36 6.34 41.76
CA THR A 504 10.34 7.41 41.89
C THR A 504 10.35 8.35 40.67
N GLN A 505 9.96 7.83 39.48
CA GLN A 505 9.76 8.61 38.28
C GLN A 505 8.55 8.10 37.53
N LEU A 506 7.78 9.03 36.97
CA LEU A 506 6.60 8.77 36.19
C LEU A 506 6.62 9.59 34.92
N SER A 507 6.36 8.96 33.79
CA SER A 507 6.20 9.63 32.49
C SER A 507 5.22 8.90 31.59
N THR A 508 4.74 9.59 30.59
CA THR A 508 3.84 9.04 29.58
C THR A 508 4.14 9.64 28.22
N THR A 509 4.03 8.85 27.17
CA THR A 509 4.23 9.31 25.78
C THR A 509 2.97 9.89 25.16
N GLN A 510 1.83 9.87 25.87
CA GLN A 510 0.49 10.22 25.35
C GLN A 510 0.05 11.65 25.70
N GLY A 511 0.90 12.45 26.31
CA GLY A 511 0.58 13.84 26.72
C GLY A 511 -0.30 13.98 27.97
N GLY A 512 -0.66 12.87 28.64
CA GLY A 512 -1.34 12.86 29.94
C GLY A 512 -0.36 12.99 31.12
N LYS A 513 -0.89 12.82 32.34
CA LYS A 513 -0.14 12.82 33.60
C LYS A 513 -0.38 11.53 34.37
N LEU A 514 0.66 11.02 34.99
CA LEU A 514 0.61 9.94 35.98
C LEU A 514 0.83 10.52 37.38
N ILE A 515 -0.12 10.28 38.28
CA ILE A 515 -0.15 10.87 39.63
C ILE A 515 -0.07 9.76 40.68
N PRO A 516 0.99 9.72 41.50
CA PRO A 516 1.10 8.72 42.56
C PRO A 516 0.08 8.97 43.66
N GLN A 517 -0.50 7.90 44.21
CA GLN A 517 -1.49 7.93 45.25
C GLN A 517 -0.90 7.42 46.59
N ALA A 518 -1.56 7.73 47.70
CA ALA A 518 -1.10 7.34 49.05
C ALA A 518 -1.00 5.83 49.25
N ASP A 519 -1.83 5.04 48.53
CA ASP A 519 -1.83 3.57 48.55
C ASP A 519 -0.83 2.96 47.56
N ARG A 520 0.10 3.75 47.07
CA ARG A 520 1.10 3.39 46.07
C ARG A 520 0.53 3.02 44.69
N SER A 521 -0.75 3.27 44.44
CA SER A 521 -1.30 3.20 43.09
C SER A 521 -0.94 4.45 42.30
N ILE A 522 -1.10 4.37 40.99
CA ILE A 522 -0.83 5.45 40.04
C ILE A 522 -2.12 5.74 39.30
N ARG A 523 -2.57 7.00 39.33
CA ARG A 523 -3.75 7.47 38.59
C ARG A 523 -3.30 8.16 37.32
N ALA A 524 -3.93 7.81 36.20
CA ALA A 524 -3.72 8.47 34.92
C ALA A 524 -4.78 9.56 34.70
N GLU A 525 -4.33 10.76 34.31
CA GLU A 525 -5.19 11.90 33.99
C GLU A 525 -4.77 12.54 32.66
N GLY A 526 -5.73 13.12 31.95
CA GLY A 526 -5.49 13.87 30.72
C GLY A 526 -5.74 13.04 29.45
N SER A 527 -4.73 12.87 28.61
CA SER A 527 -4.89 12.25 27.29
C SER A 527 -5.39 10.82 27.30
N GLN A 528 -6.28 10.49 26.36
CA GLN A 528 -6.78 9.13 26.08
C GLN A 528 -6.16 8.54 24.81
N GLU A 529 -5.10 9.15 24.27
CA GLU A 529 -4.42 8.68 23.07
C GLU A 529 -3.58 7.44 23.33
N LYS A 530 -3.24 6.71 22.26
CA LYS A 530 -2.32 5.56 22.31
C LYS A 530 -0.95 5.96 22.85
N GLY A 531 -0.31 5.08 23.62
CA GLY A 531 1.04 5.36 24.10
C GLY A 531 1.50 4.42 25.20
N ILE A 532 2.48 4.86 25.97
CA ILE A 532 3.19 4.08 26.96
C ILE A 532 3.14 4.83 28.32
N TYR A 533 2.78 4.13 29.37
CA TYR A 533 3.05 4.60 30.74
C TYR A 533 4.38 4.04 31.19
N GLN A 534 5.27 4.93 31.64
CA GLN A 534 6.58 4.55 32.14
C GLN A 534 6.64 4.85 33.66
N VAL A 535 7.05 3.83 34.40
CA VAL A 535 7.13 3.90 35.88
C VAL A 535 8.50 3.38 36.29
N THR A 536 9.30 4.20 36.96
CA THR A 536 10.53 3.77 37.62
C THR A 536 10.29 3.67 39.10
N ALA A 537 10.72 2.58 39.73
CA ALA A 537 10.57 2.36 41.14
C ALA A 537 11.77 1.62 41.72
N GLN A 538 12.09 1.91 43.00
CA GLN A 538 13.03 1.12 43.79
C GLN A 538 12.28 -0.07 44.41
N PRO A 539 12.72 -1.32 44.18
CA PRO A 539 11.99 -2.49 44.62
C PRO A 539 11.92 -2.68 46.15
N GLY A 540 12.90 -2.15 46.91
CA GLY A 540 12.94 -2.27 48.37
C GLY A 540 13.14 -3.71 48.87
N VAL A 541 13.51 -4.62 47.99
CA VAL A 541 13.80 -6.03 48.26
C VAL A 541 15.09 -6.43 47.54
N SER A 542 15.82 -7.42 48.08
CA SER A 542 17.07 -7.89 47.52
C SER A 542 16.91 -8.95 46.42
N ARG A 543 15.70 -9.48 46.23
CA ARG A 543 15.40 -10.52 45.26
C ARG A 543 13.95 -10.44 44.82
N ILE A 544 13.70 -10.60 43.53
CA ILE A 544 12.35 -10.74 42.97
C ILE A 544 12.21 -12.00 42.11
N THR A 545 11.02 -12.58 42.15
CA THR A 545 10.60 -13.75 41.39
C THR A 545 9.38 -13.46 40.51
N GLY A 546 8.66 -12.37 40.78
CA GLY A 546 7.50 -11.98 40.02
C GLY A 546 7.05 -10.55 40.19
N VAL A 547 6.24 -10.11 39.26
CA VAL A 547 5.62 -8.80 39.16
C VAL A 547 4.10 -8.98 39.17
N ARG A 548 3.38 -8.10 39.83
CA ARG A 548 1.92 -8.00 39.81
C ARG A 548 1.49 -6.63 39.34
N LEU A 549 0.64 -6.61 38.35
CA LEU A 549 -0.09 -5.44 37.87
C LEU A 549 -1.52 -5.52 38.34
N GLU A 550 -1.96 -4.56 39.15
CA GLU A 550 -3.35 -4.42 39.58
C GLU A 550 -3.99 -3.25 38.84
N ALA A 551 -5.10 -3.49 38.19
CA ALA A 551 -5.95 -2.50 37.55
C ALA A 551 -7.10 -2.15 38.52
N LEU A 552 -7.10 -0.93 39.02
CA LEU A 552 -7.94 -0.53 40.16
C LEU A 552 -9.10 0.35 39.69
N PRO A 553 -10.32 0.13 40.20
CA PRO A 553 -11.47 0.92 39.82
C PRO A 553 -11.34 2.38 40.28
N VAL A 554 -11.91 3.29 39.48
CA VAL A 554 -12.01 4.73 39.75
C VAL A 554 -13.49 5.13 39.75
N PRO A 555 -14.15 5.19 40.89
CA PRO A 555 -15.57 5.47 40.95
C PRO A 555 -16.03 6.78 40.32
N GLU A 556 -15.14 7.77 40.25
CA GLU A 556 -15.43 9.12 39.76
C GLU A 556 -15.49 9.22 38.24
N ILE A 557 -15.00 8.22 37.50
CA ILE A 557 -15.07 8.22 36.03
C ILE A 557 -16.34 7.48 35.55
N PRO A 558 -16.84 7.77 34.38
CA PRO A 558 -17.95 7.01 33.80
C PRO A 558 -17.65 5.51 33.75
N GLY A 559 -18.58 4.69 34.27
CA GLY A 559 -18.39 3.24 34.34
C GLY A 559 -17.66 2.75 35.60
N GLY A 560 -16.98 3.61 36.36
CA GLY A 560 -16.35 3.31 37.64
C GLY A 560 -15.24 2.26 37.60
N GLY A 561 -14.73 1.92 36.41
CA GLY A 561 -13.80 0.83 36.20
C GLY A 561 -12.32 1.22 36.25
N PRO A 562 -11.41 0.25 36.08
CA PRO A 562 -9.97 0.50 36.02
C PRO A 562 -9.53 1.14 34.71
N GLY A 563 -10.36 1.12 33.67
CA GLY A 563 -10.13 1.77 32.38
C GLY A 563 -10.89 3.07 32.21
N LEU A 564 -10.46 3.94 31.31
CA LEU A 564 -11.02 5.28 31.08
C LEU A 564 -12.39 5.27 30.40
N PRO A 565 -12.75 4.34 29.49
CA PRO A 565 -14.03 4.40 28.80
C PRO A 565 -15.22 4.04 29.71
N PRO A 566 -16.47 4.39 29.30
CA PRO A 566 -17.66 4.18 30.11
C PRO A 566 -17.96 2.72 30.48
N ASN A 567 -17.44 1.75 29.76
CA ASN A 567 -17.54 0.33 30.07
C ASN A 567 -16.48 -0.14 31.09
N GLY A 568 -15.57 0.75 31.52
CA GLY A 568 -14.50 0.47 32.46
C GLY A 568 -13.37 -0.42 31.93
N ASN A 569 -13.41 -0.78 30.63
CA ASN A 569 -12.40 -1.61 30.01
C ASN A 569 -11.08 -0.88 29.79
N PHE A 570 -10.00 -1.65 29.68
CA PHE A 570 -8.70 -1.19 29.24
C PHE A 570 -8.06 -2.26 28.35
N VAL A 571 -7.02 -1.89 27.61
CA VAL A 571 -6.16 -2.84 26.90
C VAL A 571 -4.71 -2.46 27.17
N VAL A 572 -3.99 -3.34 27.87
CA VAL A 572 -2.53 -3.28 27.97
C VAL A 572 -1.96 -4.25 26.95
N THR A 573 -1.33 -3.73 25.92
CA THR A 573 -0.86 -4.54 24.78
C THR A 573 0.45 -5.26 25.08
N GLU A 574 1.28 -4.71 25.97
CA GLU A 574 2.54 -5.33 26.39
C GLU A 574 3.01 -4.70 27.70
N LEU A 575 3.64 -5.48 28.58
CA LEU A 575 4.31 -5.00 29.79
C LEU A 575 5.81 -5.36 29.72
N GLU A 576 6.61 -4.37 29.41
CA GLU A 576 8.07 -4.49 29.51
C GLU A 576 8.57 -4.08 30.87
N VAL A 577 9.51 -4.85 31.43
CA VAL A 577 10.19 -4.52 32.69
C VAL A 577 11.68 -4.63 32.46
N VAL A 578 12.43 -3.60 32.82
CA VAL A 578 13.89 -3.62 32.81
C VAL A 578 14.45 -3.34 34.20
N ALA A 579 15.57 -3.95 34.55
CA ALA A 579 16.23 -3.79 35.83
C ALA A 579 17.69 -3.35 35.65
N GLY A 580 18.19 -2.51 36.52
CA GLY A 580 19.59 -2.08 36.49
C GLY A 580 19.87 -0.89 37.38
N PRO A 581 21.14 -0.39 37.45
CA PRO A 581 21.57 0.67 38.32
C PRO A 581 20.83 1.98 38.07
N ILE A 582 20.53 2.71 39.13
CA ILE A 582 19.87 4.03 39.04
C ILE A 582 20.77 5.04 38.29
N SER A 583 22.10 4.91 38.45
CA SER A 583 23.11 5.84 37.91
C SER A 583 23.33 5.72 36.40
N ASP A 584 23.03 4.56 35.80
CA ASP A 584 23.24 4.33 34.35
C ASP A 584 22.07 3.61 33.69
N PRO A 585 21.13 4.34 33.08
CA PRO A 585 20.01 3.73 32.36
C PRO A 585 20.39 2.80 31.21
N LYS A 586 21.58 2.94 30.63
CA LYS A 586 22.05 2.10 29.52
C LYS A 586 22.46 0.69 29.94
N GLN A 587 22.70 0.48 31.22
CA GLN A 587 23.03 -0.85 31.77
C GLN A 587 21.78 -1.60 32.26
N ARG A 588 20.58 -1.08 32.07
CA ARG A 588 19.35 -1.80 32.41
C ARG A 588 19.05 -2.89 31.40
N THR A 589 18.73 -4.07 31.90
CA THR A 589 18.47 -5.26 31.10
C THR A 589 17.00 -5.67 31.20
N PRO A 590 16.38 -6.11 30.07
CA PRO A 590 15.00 -6.58 30.07
C PRO A 590 14.86 -7.86 30.91
N LEU A 591 13.78 -7.91 31.69
CA LEU A 591 13.36 -9.11 32.42
C LEU A 591 12.54 -10.01 31.48
N LYS A 592 12.77 -11.32 31.57
CA LYS A 592 11.99 -12.31 30.86
C LYS A 592 10.99 -12.95 31.82
N PHE A 593 9.77 -13.12 31.33
CA PHE A 593 8.70 -13.78 32.07
C PHE A 593 8.43 -15.17 31.50
N ALA A 594 8.29 -16.15 32.37
CA ALA A 594 7.97 -17.52 32.01
C ALA A 594 6.45 -17.77 31.92
N LYS A 595 5.67 -17.01 32.68
CA LYS A 595 4.25 -17.25 32.85
C LYS A 595 3.51 -15.97 33.26
N GLY A 596 2.31 -15.75 32.67
CA GLY A 596 1.35 -14.74 33.06
C GLY A 596 0.02 -15.37 33.47
N LEU A 597 -0.58 -14.89 34.55
CA LEU A 597 -1.92 -15.28 35.05
C LEU A 597 -2.73 -14.01 35.26
N THR A 598 -4.03 -14.05 34.95
CA THR A 598 -4.97 -12.97 35.22
C THR A 598 -6.19 -13.52 35.97
N ASP A 599 -6.89 -12.66 36.70
CA ASP A 599 -8.15 -13.00 37.34
C ASP A 599 -9.29 -13.15 36.34
N PHE A 600 -9.21 -12.41 35.25
CA PHE A 600 -10.16 -12.44 34.15
C PHE A 600 -9.48 -12.09 32.83
N ASP A 601 -9.79 -12.87 31.78
CA ASP A 601 -9.40 -12.62 30.40
C ASP A 601 -10.66 -12.39 29.54
N GLN A 602 -10.73 -11.25 28.89
CA GLN A 602 -11.72 -11.04 27.85
C GLN A 602 -11.41 -11.99 26.67
N PRO A 603 -12.40 -12.63 26.01
CA PRO A 603 -12.16 -13.46 24.83
C PRO A 603 -11.29 -12.76 23.77
N GLY A 604 -10.17 -13.39 23.42
CA GLY A 604 -9.16 -12.84 22.48
C GLY A 604 -8.09 -11.96 23.13
N PHE A 605 -8.16 -11.67 24.45
CA PHE A 605 -7.22 -10.82 25.18
C PHE A 605 -6.79 -11.49 26.49
N SER A 606 -5.59 -12.05 26.51
CA SER A 606 -5.14 -12.91 27.61
C SER A 606 -3.86 -12.42 28.28
N ALA A 607 -3.59 -12.97 29.47
CA ALA A 607 -2.34 -12.74 30.22
C ALA A 607 -1.08 -12.99 29.41
N GLY A 608 -1.07 -13.95 28.50
CA GLY A 608 0.07 -14.26 27.66
C GLY A 608 0.47 -13.13 26.72
N ALA A 609 -0.51 -12.35 26.26
CA ALA A 609 -0.28 -11.20 25.41
C ALA A 609 0.36 -10.01 26.12
N LEU A 610 0.46 -10.00 27.46
CA LEU A 610 1.21 -8.99 28.20
C LEU A 610 2.73 -9.15 28.10
N ILE A 611 3.20 -10.33 27.71
CA ILE A 611 4.61 -10.72 27.83
C ILE A 611 5.12 -11.48 26.59
N ASP A 612 4.41 -11.43 25.48
CA ASP A 612 4.73 -12.19 24.25
C ASP A 612 5.77 -11.48 23.34
N GLY A 613 6.17 -10.28 23.70
CA GLY A 613 7.11 -9.47 22.95
C GLY A 613 6.52 -8.81 21.69
N LYS A 614 5.19 -8.87 21.51
CA LYS A 614 4.50 -8.31 20.35
C LYS A 614 3.70 -7.07 20.74
N ASN A 615 4.30 -5.93 20.63
CA ASN A 615 3.63 -4.67 20.82
C ASN A 615 2.84 -4.26 19.56
N ASN A 616 1.67 -4.86 19.37
CA ASN A 616 0.78 -4.56 18.25
C ASN A 616 -0.56 -3.99 18.74
N ASP A 617 -1.40 -3.51 17.83
CA ASP A 617 -2.67 -2.85 18.12
C ASP A 617 -3.89 -3.80 18.21
N GLN A 618 -3.69 -5.11 18.11
CA GLN A 618 -4.74 -6.12 18.05
C GLN A 618 -4.72 -7.14 19.21
N GLY A 619 -3.78 -7.03 20.14
CA GLY A 619 -3.63 -7.95 21.25
C GLY A 619 -3.52 -7.24 22.60
N GLY A 620 -3.35 -8.00 23.67
CA GLY A 620 -3.14 -7.49 25.01
C GLY A 620 -4.03 -8.15 26.07
N TRP A 621 -4.06 -7.59 27.27
CA TRP A 621 -4.96 -7.97 28.34
C TRP A 621 -6.08 -6.95 28.47
N ALA A 622 -7.35 -7.42 28.51
CA ALA A 622 -8.55 -6.61 28.59
C ALA A 622 -9.63 -7.28 29.45
N VAL A 623 -10.62 -6.48 29.95
CA VAL A 623 -11.60 -6.91 30.94
C VAL A 623 -13.04 -6.41 30.68
N ALA A 624 -13.42 -6.23 29.41
CA ALA A 624 -14.67 -5.56 29.02
C ALA A 624 -15.94 -6.00 29.76
N GLU A 625 -16.11 -7.30 30.01
CA GLU A 625 -17.34 -7.82 30.63
C GLU A 625 -17.43 -7.56 32.13
N THR A 626 -16.30 -7.31 32.79
CA THR A 626 -16.20 -7.17 34.25
C THR A 626 -15.62 -5.81 34.67
N GLY A 627 -15.54 -4.88 33.75
CA GLY A 627 -14.75 -3.64 33.80
C GLY A 627 -15.03 -2.67 34.98
N SER A 628 -15.96 -2.93 35.90
CA SER A 628 -16.21 -2.03 37.03
C SER A 628 -15.68 -2.55 38.37
N VAL A 629 -14.82 -3.57 38.36
CA VAL A 629 -14.15 -4.12 39.54
C VAL A 629 -12.65 -4.13 39.39
N GLU A 630 -11.94 -4.42 40.46
CA GLU A 630 -10.51 -4.60 40.49
C GLU A 630 -10.12 -5.86 39.72
N HIS A 631 -9.07 -5.74 38.88
CA HIS A 631 -8.46 -6.83 38.13
C HIS A 631 -6.96 -6.88 38.35
N TRP A 632 -6.35 -8.05 38.25
CA TRP A 632 -4.90 -8.15 38.39
C TRP A 632 -4.28 -9.23 37.51
N ALA A 633 -3.02 -8.98 37.12
CA ALA A 633 -2.16 -9.91 36.43
C ALA A 633 -0.94 -10.23 37.33
N VAL A 634 -0.55 -11.51 37.36
CA VAL A 634 0.66 -12.00 38.01
C VAL A 634 1.60 -12.53 36.95
N LEU A 635 2.79 -11.96 36.88
CA LEU A 635 3.82 -12.31 35.90
C LEU A 635 5.01 -12.90 36.62
N GLN A 636 5.31 -14.17 36.37
CA GLN A 636 6.42 -14.90 36.95
C GLN A 636 7.66 -14.73 36.11
N LEU A 637 8.78 -14.37 36.71
CA LEU A 637 10.07 -14.28 36.01
C LEU A 637 10.55 -15.65 35.58
N ASP A 638 11.24 -15.73 34.45
CA ASP A 638 11.91 -16.95 33.97
C ASP A 638 13.01 -17.41 34.95
N LYS A 639 13.70 -16.44 35.55
CA LYS A 639 14.69 -16.67 36.60
C LYS A 639 14.55 -15.63 37.70
N PRO A 640 14.73 -16.01 38.96
CA PRO A 640 14.79 -15.05 40.05
C PRO A 640 15.90 -14.01 39.80
N LEU A 641 15.65 -12.78 40.14
CA LEU A 641 16.61 -11.68 39.98
C LEU A 641 17.05 -11.18 41.35
N ASP A 642 18.32 -11.25 41.66
CA ASP A 642 18.94 -10.60 42.81
C ASP A 642 19.18 -9.13 42.49
N LEU A 643 18.70 -8.25 43.38
CA LEU A 643 18.69 -6.81 43.16
C LEU A 643 19.69 -6.12 44.12
N PRO A 644 20.79 -5.53 43.64
CA PRO A 644 21.58 -4.61 44.38
C PRO A 644 20.77 -3.40 44.89
N ALA A 645 21.17 -2.81 46.01
CA ALA A 645 20.40 -1.73 46.67
C ALA A 645 20.27 -0.46 45.83
N ASP A 646 21.14 -0.27 44.86
CA ASP A 646 21.18 0.87 43.93
C ASP A 646 20.44 0.60 42.60
N TRP A 647 19.78 -0.56 42.50
CA TRP A 647 19.03 -0.90 41.31
C TRP A 647 17.60 -0.41 41.35
N VAL A 648 17.05 -0.11 40.18
CA VAL A 648 15.65 0.23 39.96
C VAL A 648 15.02 -0.71 38.95
N LEU A 649 13.70 -0.81 39.05
CA LEU A 649 12.85 -1.41 38.02
C LEU A 649 12.18 -0.29 37.24
N GLU A 650 12.22 -0.40 35.93
CA GLU A 650 11.49 0.46 35.00
C GLU A 650 10.45 -0.38 34.26
N PHE A 651 9.20 0.02 34.40
CA PHE A 651 8.04 -0.61 33.78
C PHE A 651 7.55 0.24 32.63
N LYS A 652 7.25 -0.39 31.51
CA LYS A 652 6.57 0.23 30.36
C LYS A 652 5.28 -0.53 30.07
N LEU A 653 4.17 0.10 30.33
CA LEU A 653 2.84 -0.41 30.00
C LEU A 653 2.46 0.14 28.63
N HIS A 654 2.52 -0.68 27.62
CA HIS A 654 2.12 -0.31 26.27
C HIS A 654 0.60 -0.37 26.16
N GLN A 655 0.00 0.65 25.58
CA GLN A 655 -1.43 0.81 25.40
C GLN A 655 -1.68 1.37 24.01
N VAL A 656 -1.33 0.55 23.01
CA VAL A 656 -1.34 0.95 21.60
C VAL A 656 -2.49 0.33 20.80
N HIS A 657 -3.44 -0.33 21.50
CA HIS A 657 -4.63 -0.90 20.87
C HIS A 657 -5.38 0.14 20.01
N GLU A 658 -6.05 -0.31 18.95
CA GLU A 658 -6.75 0.57 18.01
C GLU A 658 -7.80 1.47 18.68
N ALA A 659 -8.52 0.97 19.66
CA ALA A 659 -9.40 1.76 20.51
C ALA A 659 -8.57 2.63 21.45
N LYS A 660 -8.35 3.85 21.08
CA LYS A 660 -7.45 4.79 21.74
C LYS A 660 -7.89 5.28 23.14
N ASP A 661 -9.15 5.10 23.51
CA ASP A 661 -9.70 5.42 24.82
C ASP A 661 -9.56 4.27 25.85
N HIS A 662 -9.22 3.05 25.42
CA HIS A 662 -9.08 1.88 26.28
C HIS A 662 -7.75 1.89 27.05
N ARG A 663 -7.59 2.86 27.97
CA ARG A 663 -6.39 3.05 28.78
C ARG A 663 -6.67 2.80 30.26
N LEU A 664 -5.65 2.33 30.98
CA LEU A 664 -5.71 2.22 32.43
C LEU A 664 -5.91 3.60 33.08
N ALA A 665 -6.94 3.73 33.88
CA ALA A 665 -7.23 4.93 34.66
C ALA A 665 -6.48 4.93 35.99
N ARG A 666 -6.36 3.78 36.66
CA ARG A 666 -5.62 3.60 37.88
C ARG A 666 -5.03 2.20 37.96
N PHE A 667 -3.78 2.13 38.38
CA PHE A 667 -3.09 0.84 38.49
C PHE A 667 -2.06 0.86 39.61
N ARG A 668 -1.64 -0.34 40.07
CA ARG A 668 -0.59 -0.51 41.06
C ARG A 668 0.35 -1.62 40.61
N LEU A 669 1.64 -1.41 40.85
CA LEU A 669 2.69 -2.37 40.56
C LEU A 669 3.25 -2.91 41.88
N SER A 670 3.40 -4.21 41.98
CA SER A 670 3.96 -4.89 43.13
C SER A 670 4.97 -5.94 42.72
N VAL A 671 5.90 -6.28 43.60
CA VAL A 671 6.88 -7.35 43.40
C VAL A 671 6.81 -8.36 44.53
N THR A 672 7.30 -9.57 44.26
CA THR A 672 7.45 -10.62 45.26
C THR A 672 8.77 -11.34 45.11
N GLY A 673 9.37 -11.80 46.23
CA GLY A 673 10.53 -12.70 46.25
C GLY A 673 10.14 -14.15 46.63
N ALA A 674 8.83 -14.50 46.60
CA ALA A 674 8.37 -15.85 46.94
C ALA A 674 8.94 -16.90 45.98
N GLU A 675 9.35 -18.03 46.48
CA GLU A 675 9.91 -19.13 45.71
C GLU A 675 8.83 -20.04 45.14
N GLY A 676 9.13 -20.71 44.01
CA GLY A 676 8.24 -21.67 43.36
C GLY A 676 7.26 -20.99 42.40
N ASP A 677 6.23 -21.75 42.00
CA ASP A 677 5.17 -21.25 41.12
C ASP A 677 4.34 -20.20 41.83
N LEU A 678 4.22 -19.01 41.24
CA LEU A 678 3.43 -17.91 41.76
C LEU A 678 1.94 -18.13 41.45
N PRO A 679 1.09 -18.31 42.47
CA PRO A 679 -0.35 -18.38 42.26
C PRO A 679 -0.89 -16.99 41.92
N LEU A 680 -2.05 -16.96 41.23
CA LEU A 680 -2.74 -15.69 40.98
C LEU A 680 -3.14 -15.00 42.29
N GLY A 681 -3.61 -15.78 43.30
CA GLY A 681 -4.03 -15.29 44.58
C GLY A 681 -5.27 -14.40 44.52
N LEU A 682 -5.50 -13.67 45.63
CA LEU A 682 -6.59 -12.70 45.76
C LEU A 682 -6.01 -11.26 45.76
N PRO A 683 -6.77 -10.24 45.36
CA PRO A 683 -6.40 -8.85 45.59
C PRO A 683 -6.33 -8.55 47.09
N GLU A 684 -5.64 -7.47 47.44
CA GLU A 684 -5.42 -7.15 48.89
C GLU A 684 -6.73 -7.00 49.67
N THR A 685 -7.73 -6.42 49.01
CA THR A 685 -9.08 -6.23 49.57
C THR A 685 -9.76 -7.54 49.99
N LEU A 686 -9.65 -8.59 49.19
CA LEU A 686 -10.20 -9.91 49.41
C LEU A 686 -9.27 -10.79 50.25
N SER A 687 -7.96 -10.58 50.17
CA SER A 687 -6.98 -11.30 50.99
C SER A 687 -7.19 -11.07 52.49
N ALA A 688 -7.56 -9.85 52.89
CA ALA A 688 -7.89 -9.52 54.25
C ALA A 688 -9.11 -10.33 54.74
N LEU A 689 -10.17 -10.42 53.94
CA LEU A 689 -11.35 -11.24 54.22
C LEU A 689 -11.06 -12.74 54.29
N ALA A 690 -10.16 -13.21 53.41
CA ALA A 690 -9.79 -14.62 53.34
C ALA A 690 -9.04 -15.09 54.62
N ARG A 691 -8.32 -14.19 55.29
CA ARG A 691 -7.61 -14.48 56.55
C ARG A 691 -8.53 -14.62 57.77
N LEU A 692 -9.78 -14.11 57.70
CA LEU A 692 -10.76 -14.24 58.76
C LEU A 692 -11.48 -15.60 58.69
N SER A 693 -11.89 -16.11 59.85
CA SER A 693 -12.79 -17.26 59.89
C SER A 693 -14.09 -16.95 59.16
N LYS A 694 -14.82 -17.95 58.72
CA LYS A 694 -16.12 -17.75 58.03
C LYS A 694 -17.11 -16.94 58.86
N GLU A 695 -17.11 -17.17 60.17
CA GLU A 695 -17.99 -16.54 61.16
C GLU A 695 -17.63 -15.06 61.39
N ASP A 696 -16.34 -14.71 61.22
CA ASP A 696 -15.84 -13.34 61.47
C ASP A 696 -15.93 -12.45 60.22
N ARG A 697 -16.28 -13.01 59.06
CA ARG A 697 -16.46 -12.24 57.83
C ARG A 697 -17.79 -11.52 57.87
N ALA A 698 -17.81 -10.22 58.14
CA ALA A 698 -19.02 -9.42 58.30
C ALA A 698 -18.85 -7.97 57.83
N GLY A 699 -19.96 -7.24 57.79
CA GLY A 699 -19.99 -5.81 57.49
C GLY A 699 -19.63 -5.41 56.08
N ALA A 700 -19.24 -4.17 55.90
CA ALA A 700 -19.00 -3.55 54.59
C ALA A 700 -17.93 -4.28 53.74
N ALA A 701 -16.96 -4.93 54.38
CA ALA A 701 -15.93 -5.69 53.68
C ALA A 701 -16.50 -6.96 53.01
N LEU A 702 -17.40 -7.68 53.72
CA LEU A 702 -18.09 -8.83 53.13
C LEU A 702 -19.03 -8.42 52.03
N GLU A 703 -19.80 -7.35 52.22
CA GLU A 703 -20.70 -6.83 51.17
C GLU A 703 -19.92 -6.37 49.92
N GLY A 704 -18.80 -5.68 50.07
CA GLY A 704 -17.92 -5.29 48.96
C GLY A 704 -17.34 -6.51 48.23
N GLY A 705 -16.91 -7.54 49.00
CA GLY A 705 -16.43 -8.78 48.42
C GLY A 705 -17.51 -9.58 47.66
N LEU A 706 -18.72 -9.63 48.20
CA LEU A 706 -19.86 -10.23 47.50
C LEU A 706 -20.24 -9.43 46.22
N ALA A 707 -20.18 -8.12 46.28
CA ALA A 707 -20.42 -7.26 45.10
C ALA A 707 -19.39 -7.51 43.99
N TYR A 708 -18.12 -7.66 44.35
CA TYR A 708 -17.06 -8.09 43.45
C TYR A 708 -17.37 -9.49 42.89
N PHE A 709 -17.62 -10.46 43.77
CA PHE A 709 -17.84 -11.84 43.37
C PHE A 709 -19.03 -12.01 42.43
N ARG A 710 -20.11 -11.26 42.63
CA ARG A 710 -21.27 -11.23 41.72
C ARG A 710 -20.90 -10.90 40.29
N LYS A 711 -19.83 -10.12 40.05
CA LYS A 711 -19.41 -9.71 38.73
C LYS A 711 -18.45 -10.69 38.06
N VAL A 712 -17.64 -11.37 38.89
CA VAL A 712 -16.59 -12.27 38.36
C VAL A 712 -16.97 -13.74 38.42
N ASP A 713 -18.04 -14.12 39.14
CA ASP A 713 -18.45 -15.51 39.33
C ASP A 713 -18.91 -16.14 38.01
N PRO A 714 -18.28 -17.25 37.57
CA PRO A 714 -18.63 -17.92 36.32
C PRO A 714 -20.06 -18.51 36.36
N GLY A 715 -20.57 -18.91 37.55
CA GLY A 715 -21.88 -19.49 37.68
C GLY A 715 -23.00 -18.48 37.41
N ILE A 716 -22.85 -17.24 37.87
CA ILE A 716 -23.79 -16.18 37.53
C ILE A 716 -23.80 -15.91 36.02
N ARG A 717 -22.63 -15.85 35.40
CA ARG A 717 -22.51 -15.65 33.92
C ARG A 717 -23.18 -16.82 33.17
N GLU A 718 -22.99 -18.04 33.63
CA GLU A 718 -23.69 -19.20 33.05
C GLU A 718 -25.21 -19.06 33.14
N LYS A 719 -25.74 -18.63 34.29
CA LYS A 719 -27.19 -18.44 34.46
C LYS A 719 -27.71 -17.25 33.61
N ASP A 720 -26.93 -16.18 33.48
CA ASP A 720 -27.29 -15.07 32.61
C ASP A 720 -27.28 -15.47 31.13
N ALA A 721 -26.30 -16.26 30.72
CA ALA A 721 -26.28 -16.83 29.37
C ALA A 721 -27.47 -17.76 29.11
N ALA A 722 -27.89 -18.55 30.14
CA ALA A 722 -29.09 -19.41 30.06
C ALA A 722 -30.37 -18.58 29.89
N ILE A 723 -30.52 -17.46 30.62
CA ILE A 723 -31.66 -16.53 30.47
C ILE A 723 -31.62 -15.92 29.06
N GLY A 724 -30.45 -15.49 28.60
CA GLY A 724 -30.27 -14.99 27.25
C GLY A 724 -30.70 -15.99 26.18
N ALA A 725 -30.26 -17.24 26.32
CA ALA A 725 -30.65 -18.33 25.41
C ALA A 725 -32.15 -18.65 25.46
N ALA A 726 -32.73 -18.67 26.66
CA ALA A 726 -34.17 -18.89 26.84
C ALA A 726 -35.01 -17.74 26.27
N SER A 727 -34.46 -16.51 26.28
CA SER A 727 -35.12 -15.30 25.80
C SER A 727 -35.07 -15.16 24.28
N ALA A 728 -34.37 -16.04 23.57
CA ALA A 728 -34.30 -16.02 22.12
C ALA A 728 -35.71 -15.95 21.49
N PRO A 729 -35.97 -15.06 20.56
CA PRO A 729 -37.29 -14.89 19.96
C PRO A 729 -37.72 -16.16 19.22
N VAL A 730 -39.00 -16.38 19.19
CA VAL A 730 -39.56 -17.46 18.36
C VAL A 730 -39.18 -17.21 16.90
N PRO A 731 -38.60 -18.18 16.18
CA PRO A 731 -38.22 -18.03 14.80
C PRO A 731 -39.35 -17.52 13.91
N PRO A 732 -39.10 -16.60 13.00
CA PRO A 732 -40.13 -16.15 12.08
C PRO A 732 -40.58 -17.28 11.15
N ASP A 733 -41.86 -17.25 10.76
CA ASP A 733 -42.38 -18.14 9.71
C ASP A 733 -41.82 -17.66 8.34
N GLU A 734 -40.91 -18.43 7.78
CA GLU A 734 -40.21 -18.03 6.53
C GLU A 734 -41.18 -17.81 5.35
N PRO A 735 -42.26 -18.62 5.15
CA PRO A 735 -43.26 -18.33 4.14
C PRO A 735 -43.95 -16.97 4.34
N LEU A 736 -44.35 -16.63 5.58
CA LEU A 736 -44.99 -15.36 5.87
C LEU A 736 -44.03 -14.19 5.68
N VAL A 737 -42.76 -14.34 6.04
CA VAL A 737 -41.72 -13.34 5.77
C VAL A 737 -41.53 -13.12 4.27
N ALA A 738 -41.53 -14.19 3.46
CA ALA A 738 -41.44 -14.07 2.00
C ALA A 738 -42.64 -13.36 1.39
N ILE A 739 -43.86 -13.66 1.88
CA ILE A 739 -45.09 -13.00 1.44
C ILE A 739 -45.04 -11.51 1.80
N ASN A 740 -44.65 -11.16 3.02
CA ASN A 740 -44.55 -9.77 3.45
C ASN A 740 -43.51 -8.99 2.65
N LYS A 741 -42.34 -9.55 2.35
CA LYS A 741 -41.37 -8.95 1.43
C LYS A 741 -41.90 -8.77 0.00
N ARG A 742 -42.78 -9.66 -0.45
CA ARG A 742 -43.48 -9.50 -1.72
C ARG A 742 -44.48 -8.34 -1.66
N ILE A 743 -45.23 -8.22 -0.57
CA ILE A 743 -46.15 -7.10 -0.33
C ILE A 743 -45.40 -5.77 -0.33
N GLU A 744 -44.33 -5.66 0.43
CA GLU A 744 -43.50 -4.44 0.47
C GLU A 744 -43.02 -3.99 -0.93
N ARG A 745 -42.58 -4.94 -1.75
CA ARG A 745 -42.19 -4.65 -3.14
C ARG A 745 -43.37 -4.22 -3.99
N LEU A 746 -44.54 -4.87 -3.82
CA LEU A 746 -45.74 -4.57 -4.55
C LEU A 746 -46.43 -3.29 -4.08
N GLN A 747 -46.11 -2.76 -2.89
CA GLN A 747 -46.58 -1.45 -2.42
C GLN A 747 -45.89 -0.28 -3.14
N GLN A 748 -44.71 -0.50 -3.69
CA GLN A 748 -44.01 0.52 -4.45
C GLN A 748 -44.67 0.70 -5.82
N PRO A 749 -44.97 1.94 -6.24
CA PRO A 749 -45.51 2.21 -7.57
C PRO A 749 -44.47 1.85 -8.65
N ILE A 750 -44.96 1.53 -9.83
CA ILE A 750 -44.10 1.22 -10.98
C ILE A 750 -43.38 2.50 -11.39
N GLY A 751 -42.03 2.48 -11.28
CA GLY A 751 -41.18 3.56 -11.77
C GLY A 751 -41.22 3.66 -13.31
N ASP A 752 -40.65 4.74 -13.82
CA ASP A 752 -40.56 4.92 -15.26
C ASP A 752 -39.64 3.88 -15.91
N ASP A 753 -39.94 3.50 -17.14
CA ASP A 753 -39.15 2.57 -17.93
C ASP A 753 -37.71 3.08 -18.12
N SER A 754 -36.72 2.24 -17.91
CA SER A 754 -35.30 2.63 -17.96
C SER A 754 -34.87 3.13 -19.36
N ALA A 755 -35.51 2.60 -20.43
CA ALA A 755 -35.22 3.05 -21.78
C ALA A 755 -35.91 4.41 -22.07
N LEU A 756 -37.05 4.67 -21.45
CA LEU A 756 -37.70 5.98 -21.51
C LEU A 756 -36.87 7.05 -20.81
N LEU A 757 -36.35 6.75 -19.64
CA LEU A 757 -35.46 7.67 -18.91
C LEU A 757 -34.19 7.98 -19.71
N ARG A 758 -33.60 6.98 -20.35
CA ARG A 758 -32.47 7.19 -21.26
C ARG A 758 -32.84 8.08 -22.43
N LEU A 759 -33.91 7.78 -23.15
CA LEU A 759 -34.36 8.61 -24.28
C LEU A 759 -34.62 10.04 -23.90
N ARG A 760 -35.18 10.32 -22.71
CA ARG A 760 -35.33 11.68 -22.21
C ARG A 760 -33.99 12.38 -22.05
N SER A 761 -33.03 11.70 -21.44
CA SER A 761 -31.65 12.21 -21.28
C SER A 761 -30.97 12.40 -22.64
N ASP A 762 -31.13 11.45 -23.56
CA ASP A 762 -30.53 11.52 -24.90
C ASP A 762 -31.10 12.69 -25.72
N VAL A 763 -32.42 12.95 -25.65
CA VAL A 763 -33.06 14.10 -26.30
C VAL A 763 -32.59 15.42 -25.70
N GLU A 764 -32.45 15.49 -24.38
CA GLU A 764 -31.94 16.70 -23.71
C GLU A 764 -30.49 16.98 -24.12
N GLN A 765 -29.64 15.97 -24.12
CA GLN A 765 -28.23 16.08 -24.53
C GLN A 765 -28.11 16.46 -26.01
N SER A 766 -28.87 15.80 -26.88
CA SER A 766 -28.86 16.08 -28.32
C SER A 766 -29.39 17.51 -28.65
N ALA A 767 -30.33 18.04 -27.85
CA ALA A 767 -30.78 19.41 -27.99
C ALA A 767 -29.66 20.43 -27.69
N ILE A 768 -28.81 20.15 -26.75
CA ILE A 768 -27.60 20.93 -26.47
C ILE A 768 -26.62 20.84 -27.65
N GLN A 769 -26.39 19.62 -28.16
CA GLN A 769 -25.54 19.38 -29.31
C GLN A 769 -26.00 20.12 -30.58
N VAL A 770 -27.28 20.14 -30.84
CA VAL A 770 -27.83 20.92 -31.97
C VAL A 770 -27.54 22.41 -31.84
N LYS A 771 -27.69 22.98 -30.62
CA LYS A 771 -27.39 24.39 -30.37
C LYS A 771 -25.92 24.74 -30.59
N GLN A 772 -25.04 23.75 -30.36
CA GLN A 772 -23.60 23.90 -30.46
C GLN A 772 -23.00 22.95 -31.52
N ALA A 773 -23.69 22.72 -32.61
CA ALA A 773 -23.35 21.72 -33.60
C ALA A 773 -21.88 21.76 -34.08
N ARG A 774 -21.32 22.93 -34.27
CA ARG A 774 -19.90 23.06 -34.64
C ARG A 774 -18.94 22.66 -33.53
N VAL A 775 -19.26 23.00 -32.29
CA VAL A 775 -18.46 22.56 -31.12
C VAL A 775 -18.53 21.03 -30.98
N THR A 776 -19.75 20.49 -31.05
CA THR A 776 -19.97 19.04 -30.99
C THR A 776 -19.17 18.30 -32.07
N VAL A 777 -19.22 18.78 -33.32
CA VAL A 777 -18.44 18.15 -34.40
C VAL A 777 -16.94 18.33 -34.20
N ALA A 778 -16.48 19.45 -33.67
CA ALA A 778 -15.06 19.63 -33.36
C ALA A 778 -14.59 18.65 -32.27
N GLU A 779 -15.43 18.41 -31.25
CA GLU A 779 -15.21 17.43 -30.18
C GLU A 779 -15.19 16.00 -30.74
N ASP A 780 -16.23 15.60 -31.47
CA ASP A 780 -16.36 14.25 -32.04
C ASP A 780 -15.26 13.94 -33.05
N LEU A 781 -14.94 14.90 -33.95
CA LEU A 781 -13.85 14.74 -34.89
C LEU A 781 -12.49 14.64 -34.18
N THR A 782 -12.25 15.47 -33.18
CA THR A 782 -11.02 15.40 -32.40
C THR A 782 -10.92 14.06 -31.65
N TRP A 783 -12.02 13.58 -31.05
CA TRP A 783 -12.07 12.27 -30.44
C TRP A 783 -11.75 11.15 -31.44
N ALA A 784 -12.34 11.18 -32.64
CA ALA A 784 -12.10 10.20 -33.68
C ALA A 784 -10.63 10.24 -34.16
N LEU A 785 -10.07 11.43 -34.35
CA LEU A 785 -8.68 11.60 -34.76
C LEU A 785 -7.68 11.15 -33.68
N ILE A 786 -7.95 11.46 -32.39
CA ILE A 786 -7.12 10.99 -31.26
C ILE A 786 -7.15 9.46 -31.16
N ASN A 787 -8.28 8.82 -31.44
CA ASN A 787 -8.40 7.36 -31.43
C ASN A 787 -7.96 6.70 -32.73
N SER A 788 -7.49 7.46 -33.72
CA SER A 788 -6.99 6.92 -34.99
C SER A 788 -5.58 6.36 -34.88
N PRO A 789 -5.19 5.36 -35.67
CA PRO A 789 -3.81 4.91 -35.75
C PRO A 789 -2.82 6.03 -36.08
N ALA A 790 -3.24 7.01 -36.88
CA ALA A 790 -2.39 8.16 -37.26
C ALA A 790 -2.00 9.06 -36.08
N PHE A 791 -2.75 9.07 -34.99
CA PHE A 791 -2.39 9.79 -33.76
C PHE A 791 -1.70 8.90 -32.74
N LEU A 792 -2.17 7.65 -32.60
CA LEU A 792 -1.69 6.74 -31.55
C LEU A 792 -0.30 6.17 -31.82
N PHE A 793 0.09 6.11 -33.08
CA PHE A 793 1.34 5.48 -33.49
C PHE A 793 2.28 6.50 -34.15
N ASN A 794 3.56 6.33 -33.85
CA ASN A 794 4.63 7.01 -34.58
C ASN A 794 4.92 6.23 -35.86
N HIS A 795 4.90 6.90 -36.99
CA HIS A 795 5.10 6.36 -38.32
C HIS A 795 5.90 7.28 -39.21
#